data_e4d7022b8ed0a3cf32b682edbda9175b
#
_entry.id   e4d7022b8ed0a3cf32b682edbda9175b
#
_cell.length_a   1.000
_cell.length_b   1.000
_cell.length_c   1.000
_cell.angle_alpha   90.00
_cell.angle_beta   90.00
_cell.angle_gamma   90.00
#
_symmetry.space_group_name_H-M   'P 1'
#
loop_
_entity.id
_entity.type
_entity.pdbx_description
1 polymer ?
#
loop_
_entity_poly.entity_id
_entity_poly.type
_entity_poly.pdbx_seq_one_letter_code
_entity_poly.pdbx_strand_id
1 'polypeptide(L)'
;MLQKKQEADPPAPSQLVAGIPEDLNTLCIALLDRDPERRPCGAEVHSRVRIGAIGPVAIPTPSAPSKAQSVFVGRQEQLRALADAFRATARGRSVVVYVQGASGVGKTALVQRFLQQIRGAGQTVVLAGRCYECESVPYKALDSVVDALTRYLAHLPRHEADALMPRDIADLLQLFPVLGQVTAAAEAPRRGLTSPDMQELRQRASDALRELLTRLGDRQRVVLHIDDMQWADLDSVALLDDLLGAPRPPVLLLIVSYRNEDAGTSPVLRALFESRLSTGQHVDILRLGVEPLGSAETEQLARALIPQEAATIEGFAANVARESHGNPYFLTVLAREQGILGGPRCRPLRPDVVGLDDVLWAHAKALPDVAYRLLQVVAVAGHPLRQVDACAAAQLGTESREALKALRTAHMIRSSGGGLEEEIETYHDRIRETVVARLAPDKVADCHRRLATTLEKSGGADAAILAGHFASGQESEKAGTYYALAAAAAAKSLAFDRAADLYRSALELLPAGGDNERALRIKLADSLANAGRNTEAAKEYLAAIIGATRTETVELKRRAALQLLINGQIEEGITILREVLASAGMRFPKSHLGAMLVVAVRRTMLWLRGLRFHVRRAEEIPPDALARIDACVAVSAGLGRFDPLRAEASVTRGLLLSLRWGEPYRLAWFLATEAVNRAIAGGAARVYVDRRMSIAESLAIQSGTSHAVAAVRVMKGMAALLQGRWREARDLLDRGEAVLREQGIEFHTGVGLSNFFDFARNYALWSAYYAGEVADLAQRLPALVAIARRRRNYYALANFAAISLPALAADDPGRAEEEMREAMSHWSRHGFHIQHLYALYSQLQCHLYRGDGVTAWEYVEQQWPVIAKSLLLRVQLIRGLWWHTRARSALAAATAVADGERLVRLAERDARRLEKENMAWIEPLARIVRAAIAVRRGDASTAIQLLEDTVKRFDQVDMPLYAAAARRRLGELLGGDTGRDLVAQANSWMASQGVVDASRMTALFAPGFPSR
;
A
#
# COMPACT_ATOMS: atom_id res chain seq x y z
N MET A 1 21.09 46.31 0.69
CA MET A 1 21.26 46.05 2.14
C MET A 1 22.68 45.59 2.48
N LEU A 2 23.27 44.64 1.78
CA LEU A 2 24.63 44.10 2.03
C LEU A 2 25.73 45.21 1.93
N GLN A 3 25.64 46.09 0.93
CA GLN A 3 26.60 47.18 0.72
C GLN A 3 26.64 48.21 1.88
N LYS A 4 25.48 48.59 2.45
CA LYS A 4 25.37 49.44 3.65
C LYS A 4 25.94 48.82 4.92
N LYS A 5 25.95 47.50 5.03
CA LYS A 5 26.56 46.76 6.16
C LYS A 5 28.08 46.74 6.11
N GLN A 6 28.67 46.99 4.94
CA GLN A 6 30.13 47.06 4.75
C GLN A 6 30.68 48.49 4.96
N GLU A 7 29.83 49.51 4.90
CA GLU A 7 30.25 50.92 4.89
C GLU A 7 30.02 51.68 6.23
N ALA A 8 29.09 51.19 7.09
CA ALA A 8 28.77 51.84 8.37
C ALA A 8 28.45 50.79 9.45
N ASP A 9 28.88 51.09 10.70
CA ASP A 9 28.50 50.27 11.85
C ASP A 9 27.02 50.46 12.16
N PRO A 10 26.27 49.37 12.47
CA PRO A 10 24.87 49.52 12.85
C PRO A 10 24.74 50.30 14.14
N PRO A 11 23.72 51.16 14.27
CA PRO A 11 23.49 51.91 15.51
C PRO A 11 23.20 50.94 16.66
N ALA A 12 23.72 51.29 17.86
CA ALA A 12 23.49 50.50 19.06
C ALA A 12 21.99 50.40 19.35
N PRO A 13 21.45 49.22 19.74
CA PRO A 13 20.03 49.08 20.05
C PRO A 13 19.49 50.12 21.06
N SER A 14 20.30 50.53 22.02
CA SER A 14 19.93 51.57 22.99
C SER A 14 19.74 52.98 22.36
N GLN A 15 20.26 53.21 21.15
CA GLN A 15 20.02 54.44 20.37
C GLN A 15 18.69 54.41 19.62
N LEU A 16 18.14 53.24 19.41
CA LEU A 16 16.88 53.02 18.68
C LEU A 16 15.68 52.86 19.62
N VAL A 17 15.90 52.21 20.77
CA VAL A 17 14.86 51.92 21.76
C VAL A 17 15.39 52.21 23.15
N ALA A 18 14.71 53.09 23.91
CA ALA A 18 15.06 53.42 25.29
C ALA A 18 14.71 52.24 26.24
N GLY A 19 15.59 52.01 27.23
CA GLY A 19 15.34 51.02 28.31
C GLY A 19 15.88 49.62 28.03
N ILE A 20 16.72 49.44 27.02
CA ILE A 20 17.41 48.15 26.75
C ILE A 20 18.51 47.97 27.83
N PRO A 21 18.54 46.80 28.53
CA PRO A 21 19.63 46.45 29.43
C PRO A 21 20.99 46.51 28.75
N GLU A 22 21.99 47.01 29.49
CA GLU A 22 23.33 47.31 28.94
C GLU A 22 24.08 46.05 28.49
N ASP A 23 23.84 44.92 29.15
CA ASP A 23 24.39 43.62 28.80
C ASP A 23 23.84 43.10 27.44
N LEU A 24 22.55 43.28 27.17
CA LEU A 24 21.93 42.94 25.88
C LEU A 24 22.34 43.92 24.77
N ASN A 25 22.48 45.22 25.11
CA ASN A 25 22.95 46.20 24.15
C ASN A 25 24.37 45.87 23.68
N THR A 26 25.27 45.58 24.62
CA THR A 26 26.66 45.20 24.34
C THR A 26 26.78 43.90 23.59
N LEU A 27 25.95 42.91 23.90
CA LEU A 27 25.93 41.62 23.18
C LEU A 27 25.49 41.81 21.74
N CYS A 28 24.43 42.60 21.48
CA CYS A 28 23.97 42.89 20.14
C CYS A 28 25.03 43.63 19.30
N ILE A 29 25.74 44.59 19.87
CA ILE A 29 26.84 45.30 19.20
C ILE A 29 27.95 44.31 18.81
N ALA A 30 28.34 43.42 19.75
CA ALA A 30 29.38 42.42 19.49
C ALA A 30 28.97 41.39 18.39
N LEU A 31 27.71 40.99 18.35
CA LEU A 31 27.18 40.08 17.30
C LEU A 31 27.11 40.72 15.91
N LEU A 32 27.04 42.05 15.86
CA LEU A 32 26.95 42.84 14.65
C LEU A 32 28.32 43.36 14.18
N ASP A 33 29.43 43.02 14.88
CA ASP A 33 30.80 43.43 14.50
C ASP A 33 31.06 43.11 13.01
N ARG A 34 31.76 43.99 12.33
CA ARG A 34 32.11 43.83 10.91
C ARG A 34 33.05 42.65 10.67
N ASP A 35 33.97 42.45 11.58
CA ASP A 35 34.93 41.35 11.53
C ASP A 35 34.27 40.07 12.05
N PRO A 36 34.04 39.06 11.19
CA PRO A 36 33.44 37.81 11.62
C PRO A 36 34.21 37.08 12.72
N GLU A 37 35.50 37.22 12.78
CA GLU A 37 36.39 36.62 13.78
C GLU A 37 36.24 37.24 15.17
N ARG A 38 35.70 38.48 15.26
CA ARG A 38 35.44 39.18 16.53
C ARG A 38 34.03 38.94 17.07
N ARG A 39 33.17 38.28 16.31
CA ARG A 39 31.81 37.93 16.77
C ARG A 39 31.88 36.84 17.81
N PRO A 40 31.18 37.01 18.95
CA PRO A 40 31.14 35.97 19.97
C PRO A 40 30.60 34.67 19.40
N CYS A 41 31.26 33.56 19.68
CA CYS A 41 30.78 32.24 19.26
C CYS A 41 29.51 31.83 20.03
N GLY A 42 28.76 30.85 19.54
CA GLY A 42 27.50 30.44 20.18
C GLY A 42 27.62 30.05 21.65
N ALA A 43 28.75 29.45 22.06
CA ALA A 43 29.04 29.14 23.47
C ALA A 43 29.21 30.40 24.32
N GLU A 44 29.85 31.43 23.78
CA GLU A 44 30.10 32.71 24.45
C GLU A 44 28.82 33.55 24.55
N VAL A 45 27.97 33.54 23.50
CA VAL A 45 26.63 34.13 23.53
C VAL A 45 25.81 33.47 24.63
N HIS A 46 25.85 32.16 24.68
CA HIS A 46 25.11 31.35 25.66
C HIS A 46 25.59 31.61 27.09
N SER A 47 26.87 31.82 27.30
CA SER A 47 27.44 32.17 28.64
C SER A 47 27.04 33.58 29.07
N ARG A 48 27.04 34.57 28.17
CA ARG A 48 26.68 35.97 28.47
C ARG A 48 25.18 36.16 28.75
N VAL A 49 24.30 35.40 28.08
CA VAL A 49 22.86 35.45 28.33
C VAL A 49 22.47 34.71 29.62
N ARG A 50 23.32 33.80 30.12
CA ARG A 50 23.06 33.03 31.34
C ARG A 50 23.35 33.71 32.65
N ILE A 51 23.98 34.91 32.69
CA ILE A 51 24.37 35.63 33.92
C ILE A 51 23.16 36.36 34.53
N GLY A 52 22.02 35.79 34.55
CA GLY A 52 20.83 36.36 35.24
C GLY A 52 19.79 35.39 35.65
N ALA A 53 19.96 34.10 35.45
CA ALA A 53 18.94 33.09 35.74
C ALA A 53 19.49 31.94 36.62
N ILE A 54 19.07 31.95 37.83
CA ILE A 54 18.93 30.92 38.87
C ILE A 54 18.83 29.49 38.29
N GLY A 55 19.77 28.59 38.70
CA GLY A 55 19.66 27.13 38.68
C GLY A 55 19.62 26.43 37.32
N PRO A 56 19.91 25.13 37.26
CA PRO A 56 19.84 24.38 36.00
C PRO A 56 18.40 24.36 35.50
N VAL A 57 18.12 25.21 34.50
CA VAL A 57 16.85 25.16 33.77
C VAL A 57 16.91 23.96 32.87
N ALA A 58 16.08 22.95 33.19
CA ALA A 58 15.71 21.90 32.26
C ALA A 58 15.24 22.54 30.93
N ILE A 59 15.77 22.05 29.80
CA ILE A 59 15.36 22.44 28.45
C ILE A 59 13.83 22.40 28.42
N PRO A 60 13.13 23.44 27.93
CA PRO A 60 11.70 23.38 27.82
C PRO A 60 11.34 22.32 26.77
N THR A 61 11.02 21.13 27.24
CA THR A 61 10.07 20.28 26.55
C THR A 61 8.84 21.14 26.23
N PRO A 62 8.20 20.97 25.03
CA PRO A 62 6.99 21.73 24.69
C PRO A 62 6.07 21.70 25.89
N SER A 63 5.65 22.86 26.32
CA SER A 63 4.96 23.15 27.57
C SER A 63 4.06 22.01 28.01
N ALA A 64 4.55 21.24 28.98
CA ALA A 64 3.62 20.56 29.84
C ALA A 64 2.65 21.65 30.35
N PRO A 65 1.33 21.41 30.34
CA PRO A 65 0.38 22.35 30.90
C PRO A 65 0.89 22.69 32.30
N SER A 66 0.86 23.98 32.62
CA SER A 66 1.19 24.55 33.94
C SER A 66 0.92 23.52 35.03
N LYS A 67 1.81 23.41 36.04
CA LYS A 67 1.69 22.56 37.23
C LYS A 67 0.47 22.91 38.12
N ALA A 68 -0.71 23.00 37.53
CA ALA A 68 -1.93 22.57 38.17
C ALA A 68 -1.91 21.04 37.93
N GLN A 69 -1.51 20.27 38.95
CA GLN A 69 -1.65 18.81 38.95
C GLN A 69 -3.04 18.51 38.49
N SER A 70 -3.18 17.98 37.26
CA SER A 70 -4.48 17.53 36.73
C SER A 70 -4.92 16.40 37.66
N VAL A 71 -5.92 16.69 38.50
CA VAL A 71 -6.46 15.72 39.46
C VAL A 71 -6.98 14.55 38.64
N PHE A 72 -6.40 13.37 38.83
CA PHE A 72 -6.81 12.14 38.17
C PHE A 72 -7.34 11.17 39.21
N VAL A 73 -8.58 10.74 39.06
CA VAL A 73 -9.29 9.90 40.03
C VAL A 73 -9.77 8.61 39.36
N GLY A 74 -9.67 7.49 40.09
CA GLY A 74 -10.17 6.21 39.60
C GLY A 74 -9.35 5.56 38.50
N ARG A 75 -10.00 4.71 37.70
CA ARG A 75 -9.43 4.07 36.49
C ARG A 75 -8.27 3.10 36.76
N GLN A 76 -8.16 2.54 37.94
CA GLN A 76 -7.04 1.66 38.31
C GLN A 76 -7.00 0.37 37.50
N GLU A 77 -8.17 -0.19 37.14
CA GLU A 77 -8.25 -1.38 36.28
C GLU A 77 -7.76 -1.11 34.89
N GLN A 78 -8.17 0.02 34.28
CA GLN A 78 -7.74 0.43 32.96
C GLN A 78 -6.24 0.72 32.91
N LEU A 79 -5.71 1.37 33.94
CA LEU A 79 -4.25 1.61 34.04
C LEU A 79 -3.46 0.31 34.19
N ARG A 80 -3.98 -0.66 34.97
CA ARG A 80 -3.36 -1.99 35.08
C ARG A 80 -3.38 -2.72 33.75
N ALA A 81 -4.52 -2.73 33.06
CA ALA A 81 -4.64 -3.35 31.73
C ALA A 81 -3.65 -2.76 30.72
N LEU A 82 -3.49 -1.42 30.68
CA LEU A 82 -2.47 -0.75 29.86
C LEU A 82 -1.04 -1.13 30.27
N ALA A 83 -0.76 -1.22 31.57
CA ALA A 83 0.54 -1.66 32.09
C ALA A 83 0.82 -3.14 31.76
N ASP A 84 -0.18 -4.01 31.76
CA ASP A 84 -0.06 -5.42 31.36
C ASP A 84 0.22 -5.55 29.86
N ALA A 85 -0.49 -4.79 29.02
CA ALA A 85 -0.25 -4.69 27.60
C ALA A 85 1.19 -4.21 27.31
N PHE A 86 1.66 -3.18 28.02
CA PHE A 86 3.04 -2.72 27.90
C PHE A 86 4.08 -3.76 28.36
N ARG A 87 3.77 -4.53 29.40
CA ARG A 87 4.64 -5.63 29.86
C ARG A 87 4.72 -6.78 28.85
N ALA A 88 3.66 -7.02 28.09
CA ALA A 88 3.66 -8.02 27.02
C ALA A 88 4.65 -7.70 25.91
N THR A 89 4.89 -6.41 25.60
CA THR A 89 5.91 -6.04 24.60
C THR A 89 7.33 -6.42 25.01
N ALA A 90 7.65 -6.44 26.30
CA ALA A 90 8.94 -6.92 26.80
C ALA A 90 9.19 -8.41 26.54
N ARG A 91 8.14 -9.17 26.18
CA ARG A 91 8.21 -10.59 25.81
C ARG A 91 8.28 -10.80 24.28
N GLY A 92 8.53 -9.72 23.52
CA GLY A 92 8.61 -9.77 22.06
C GLY A 92 7.25 -9.81 21.35
N ARG A 93 6.15 -9.39 22.01
CA ARG A 93 4.79 -9.38 21.45
C ARG A 93 4.38 -7.97 21.08
N SER A 94 3.84 -7.80 19.90
CA SER A 94 3.19 -6.55 19.50
C SER A 94 1.76 -6.54 20.04
N VAL A 95 1.35 -5.42 20.65
CA VAL A 95 0.02 -5.30 21.28
C VAL A 95 -0.70 -4.07 20.75
N VAL A 96 -1.97 -4.24 20.39
CA VAL A 96 -2.88 -3.15 20.00
C VAL A 96 -3.96 -2.99 21.04
N VAL A 97 -4.08 -1.79 21.61
CA VAL A 97 -5.10 -1.45 22.61
C VAL A 97 -6.08 -0.45 21.99
N TYR A 98 -7.33 -0.86 21.88
CA TYR A 98 -8.45 -0.02 21.48
C TYR A 98 -9.11 0.60 22.70
N VAL A 99 -8.95 1.90 22.92
CA VAL A 99 -9.55 2.65 24.03
C VAL A 99 -10.83 3.33 23.53
N GLN A 100 -11.98 2.80 23.96
CA GLN A 100 -13.29 3.27 23.52
C GLN A 100 -14.08 3.93 24.65
N GLY A 101 -14.92 4.91 24.32
CA GLY A 101 -15.80 5.56 25.28
C GLY A 101 -16.39 6.86 24.74
N ALA A 102 -17.39 7.39 25.42
CA ALA A 102 -18.09 8.61 25.04
C ALA A 102 -17.17 9.85 25.02
N SER A 103 -17.62 10.93 24.37
CA SER A 103 -16.89 12.21 24.37
C SER A 103 -16.80 12.77 25.80
N GLY A 104 -15.62 13.27 26.21
CA GLY A 104 -15.39 13.86 27.51
C GLY A 104 -15.24 12.90 28.70
N VAL A 105 -15.33 11.57 28.49
CA VAL A 105 -15.25 10.54 29.53
C VAL A 105 -13.84 10.34 30.11
N GLY A 106 -12.83 11.00 29.52
CA GLY A 106 -11.45 10.96 30.00
C GLY A 106 -10.52 9.96 29.35
N LYS A 107 -10.79 9.50 28.11
CA LYS A 107 -9.91 8.60 27.33
C LYS A 107 -8.49 9.15 27.22
N THR A 108 -8.36 10.36 26.69
CA THR A 108 -7.06 11.05 26.53
C THR A 108 -6.34 11.23 27.85
N ALA A 109 -7.05 11.59 28.93
CA ALA A 109 -6.48 11.75 30.27
C ALA A 109 -5.94 10.42 30.85
N LEU A 110 -6.67 9.32 30.64
CA LEU A 110 -6.25 7.96 31.01
C LEU A 110 -4.95 7.58 30.30
N VAL A 111 -4.92 7.72 28.97
CA VAL A 111 -3.72 7.37 28.17
C VAL A 111 -2.55 8.27 28.54
N GLN A 112 -2.75 9.58 28.66
CA GLN A 112 -1.68 10.52 29.07
C GLN A 112 -1.13 10.18 30.45
N ARG A 113 -2.00 9.80 31.42
CA ARG A 113 -1.57 9.37 32.77
C ARG A 113 -0.68 8.14 32.69
N PHE A 114 -1.09 7.13 31.91
CA PHE A 114 -0.29 5.93 31.64
C PHE A 114 1.06 6.28 30.98
N LEU A 115 1.05 7.11 29.91
CA LEU A 115 2.26 7.52 29.21
C LEU A 115 3.23 8.28 30.11
N GLN A 116 2.74 9.10 31.05
CA GLN A 116 3.57 9.76 32.06
C GLN A 116 4.24 8.75 33.01
N GLN A 117 3.54 7.71 33.41
CA GLN A 117 4.09 6.67 34.29
C GLN A 117 5.23 5.91 33.62
N ILE A 118 5.10 5.53 32.34
CA ILE A 118 6.11 4.77 31.64
C ILE A 118 7.32 5.62 31.21
N ARG A 119 7.14 6.93 30.94
CA ARG A 119 8.27 7.86 30.65
C ARG A 119 9.20 8.01 31.85
N GLY A 120 8.69 7.96 33.07
CA GLY A 120 9.49 8.06 34.30
C GLY A 120 10.38 6.85 34.57
N ALA A 121 10.12 5.71 33.92
CA ALA A 121 10.86 4.46 34.11
C ALA A 121 12.13 4.31 33.24
N GLY A 122 12.46 5.28 32.38
CA GLY A 122 13.62 5.26 31.47
C GLY A 122 13.54 4.20 30.36
N GLN A 123 14.13 4.44 29.18
CA GLN A 123 14.22 3.50 28.03
C GLN A 123 12.91 3.25 27.29
N THR A 124 11.99 4.20 27.23
CA THR A 124 10.76 4.08 26.44
C THR A 124 10.60 5.28 25.50
N VAL A 125 10.43 5.00 24.20
CA VAL A 125 10.09 5.99 23.17
C VAL A 125 8.59 6.06 23.04
N VAL A 126 8.01 7.23 23.31
CA VAL A 126 6.57 7.48 23.19
C VAL A 126 6.33 8.43 22.02
N LEU A 127 5.69 7.94 20.98
CA LEU A 127 5.32 8.69 19.78
C LEU A 127 3.80 8.86 19.80
N ALA A 128 3.34 10.06 20.04
CA ALA A 128 1.92 10.37 20.20
C ALA A 128 1.46 11.36 19.14
N GLY A 129 0.31 11.08 18.55
CA GLY A 129 -0.39 11.90 17.57
C GLY A 129 -1.88 12.00 17.89
N ARG A 130 -2.54 13.00 17.31
CA ARG A 130 -3.97 13.21 17.39
C ARG A 130 -4.53 13.51 16.01
N CYS A 131 -5.69 12.94 15.67
CA CYS A 131 -6.43 13.28 14.46
C CYS A 131 -7.40 14.41 14.75
N TYR A 132 -7.47 15.40 13.87
CA TYR A 132 -8.43 16.49 13.95
C TYR A 132 -9.50 16.35 12.85
N GLU A 133 -10.73 16.74 13.10
CA GLU A 133 -11.84 16.59 12.15
C GLU A 133 -11.57 17.31 10.82
N CYS A 134 -11.12 18.56 10.89
CA CYS A 134 -10.88 19.41 9.72
C CYS A 134 -9.45 19.35 9.17
N GLU A 135 -8.62 18.46 9.65
CA GLU A 135 -7.27 18.26 9.13
C GLU A 135 -7.30 17.44 7.85
N SER A 136 -6.49 17.80 6.87
CA SER A 136 -6.53 17.23 5.53
C SER A 136 -5.22 16.63 5.04
N VAL A 137 -4.26 16.42 5.95
CA VAL A 137 -2.95 15.83 5.66
C VAL A 137 -3.11 14.36 5.28
N PRO A 138 -2.40 13.85 4.26
CA PRO A 138 -2.34 12.42 3.98
C PRO A 138 -1.75 11.64 5.14
N TYR A 139 -2.23 10.41 5.37
CA TYR A 139 -1.82 9.56 6.50
C TYR A 139 -2.03 10.22 7.87
N LYS A 140 -3.11 10.92 8.02
CA LYS A 140 -3.49 11.76 9.15
C LYS A 140 -3.27 11.13 10.53
N ALA A 141 -3.55 9.82 10.67
CA ALA A 141 -3.33 9.11 11.93
C ALA A 141 -1.85 8.93 12.28
N LEU A 142 -0.96 8.94 11.29
CA LEU A 142 0.46 8.71 11.47
C LEU A 142 1.31 9.97 11.33
N ASP A 143 0.78 11.02 10.74
CA ASP A 143 1.52 12.27 10.49
C ASP A 143 2.12 12.85 11.79
N SER A 144 1.29 13.12 12.79
CA SER A 144 1.76 13.63 14.10
C SER A 144 2.66 12.62 14.85
N VAL A 145 2.47 11.30 14.63
CA VAL A 145 3.34 10.25 15.18
C VAL A 145 4.71 10.30 14.53
N VAL A 146 4.76 10.50 13.20
CA VAL A 146 6.02 10.64 12.45
C VAL A 146 6.71 11.96 12.76
N ASP A 147 5.98 13.03 13.00
CA ASP A 147 6.54 14.28 13.54
C ASP A 147 7.23 14.07 14.89
N ALA A 148 6.58 13.31 15.78
CA ALA A 148 7.19 12.96 17.07
C ALA A 148 8.44 12.08 16.88
N LEU A 149 8.43 11.15 15.92
CA LEU A 149 9.56 10.32 15.53
C LEU A 149 10.70 11.17 14.95
N THR A 150 10.38 12.10 14.06
CA THR A 150 11.36 13.03 13.46
C THR A 150 12.08 13.84 14.52
N ARG A 151 11.32 14.41 15.46
CA ARG A 151 11.89 15.14 16.61
C ARG A 151 12.78 14.24 17.48
N TYR A 152 12.35 13.03 17.75
CA TYR A 152 13.15 12.07 18.51
C TYR A 152 14.48 11.77 17.79
N LEU A 153 14.42 11.43 16.49
CA LEU A 153 15.61 11.11 15.68
C LEU A 153 16.58 12.30 15.55
N ALA A 154 16.06 13.52 15.44
CA ALA A 154 16.88 14.74 15.36
C ALA A 154 17.65 15.06 16.65
N HIS A 155 17.19 14.53 17.81
CA HIS A 155 17.89 14.70 19.09
C HIS A 155 18.93 13.60 19.37
N LEU A 156 18.96 12.53 18.58
CA LEU A 156 19.96 11.47 18.72
C LEU A 156 21.33 11.91 18.19
N PRO A 157 22.42 11.39 18.77
CA PRO A 157 23.75 11.50 18.16
C PRO A 157 23.71 10.95 16.72
N ARG A 158 24.45 11.59 15.80
CA ARG A 158 24.42 11.23 14.37
C ARG A 158 24.62 9.74 14.11
N HIS A 159 25.63 9.13 14.73
CA HIS A 159 25.94 7.71 14.54
C HIS A 159 24.81 6.77 15.01
N GLU A 160 24.01 7.18 16.00
CA GLU A 160 22.85 6.43 16.45
C GLU A 160 21.67 6.58 15.48
N ALA A 161 21.45 7.80 14.97
CA ALA A 161 20.45 8.06 13.95
C ALA A 161 20.77 7.32 12.65
N ASP A 162 22.04 7.37 12.17
CA ASP A 162 22.48 6.64 10.97
C ASP A 162 22.23 5.12 11.07
N ALA A 163 22.46 4.54 12.26
CA ALA A 163 22.25 3.11 12.49
C ALA A 163 20.76 2.70 12.52
N LEU A 164 19.85 3.64 12.71
CA LEU A 164 18.41 3.42 12.66
C LEU A 164 17.83 3.54 11.23
N MET A 165 18.53 4.25 10.32
CA MET A 165 18.01 4.53 8.98
C MET A 165 17.75 3.24 8.20
N PRO A 166 16.53 3.04 7.68
CA PRO A 166 16.19 1.87 6.86
C PRO A 166 16.85 1.97 5.49
N ARG A 167 16.90 0.84 4.79
CA ARG A 167 17.54 0.74 3.46
C ARG A 167 16.86 1.62 2.42
N ASP A 168 15.53 1.70 2.45
CA ASP A 168 14.70 2.42 1.49
C ASP A 168 14.14 3.72 2.08
N ILE A 169 14.96 4.44 2.85
CA ILE A 169 14.59 5.72 3.48
C ILE A 169 14.10 6.75 2.45
N ALA A 170 14.65 6.75 1.23
CA ALA A 170 14.26 7.67 0.17
C ALA A 170 12.78 7.50 -0.23
N ASP A 171 12.25 6.29 -0.20
CA ASP A 171 10.85 6.01 -0.48
C ASP A 171 9.96 6.43 0.71
N LEU A 172 10.44 6.25 1.95
CA LEU A 172 9.74 6.72 3.14
C LEU A 172 9.64 8.25 3.20
N LEU A 173 10.64 8.96 2.70
CA LEU A 173 10.62 10.43 2.56
C LEU A 173 9.55 10.93 1.57
N GLN A 174 9.05 10.10 0.67
CA GLN A 174 7.92 10.48 -0.19
C GLN A 174 6.59 10.43 0.55
N LEU A 175 6.41 9.45 1.47
CA LEU A 175 5.24 9.42 2.34
C LEU A 175 5.28 10.55 3.37
N PHE A 176 6.44 10.71 4.03
CA PHE A 176 6.64 11.63 5.13
C PHE A 176 7.86 12.53 4.90
N PRO A 177 7.70 13.63 4.12
CA PRO A 177 8.80 14.55 3.81
C PRO A 177 9.45 15.18 5.06
N VAL A 178 8.73 15.27 6.18
CA VAL A 178 9.20 15.81 7.45
C VAL A 178 10.44 15.07 7.99
N LEU A 179 10.56 13.77 7.73
CA LEU A 179 11.75 12.98 8.07
C LEU A 179 13.03 13.50 7.40
N GLY A 180 12.91 14.27 6.32
CA GLY A 180 14.04 14.95 5.66
C GLY A 180 14.71 16.02 6.52
N GLN A 181 14.11 16.43 7.64
CA GLN A 181 14.72 17.31 8.63
C GLN A 181 15.80 16.59 9.47
N VAL A 182 15.78 15.25 9.50
CA VAL A 182 16.81 14.45 10.15
C VAL A 182 18.00 14.33 9.20
N THR A 183 19.18 14.84 9.58
CA THR A 183 20.39 14.83 8.74
C THR A 183 20.73 13.44 8.22
N ALA A 184 20.62 12.40 9.07
CA ALA A 184 20.86 11.02 8.71
C ALA A 184 19.91 10.52 7.59
N ALA A 185 18.67 10.99 7.55
CA ALA A 185 17.70 10.65 6.51
C ALA A 185 17.95 11.45 5.22
N ALA A 186 18.26 12.75 5.35
CA ALA A 186 18.48 13.65 4.21
C ALA A 186 19.73 13.29 3.39
N GLU A 187 20.80 12.85 4.06
CA GLU A 187 22.10 12.51 3.47
C GLU A 187 22.24 11.00 3.14
N ALA A 188 21.22 10.19 3.48
CA ALA A 188 21.25 8.77 3.19
C ALA A 188 21.42 8.51 1.68
N PRO A 189 22.24 7.52 1.28
CA PRO A 189 22.47 7.25 -0.13
C PRO A 189 21.16 6.86 -0.81
N ARG A 190 20.74 7.68 -1.77
CA ARG A 190 19.58 7.38 -2.63
C ARG A 190 19.99 6.22 -3.54
N ARG A 191 19.64 5.01 -3.14
CA ARG A 191 19.78 3.84 -4.01
C ARG A 191 18.75 4.00 -5.12
N GLY A 192 19.23 4.39 -6.31
CA GLY A 192 18.47 4.95 -7.42
C GLY A 192 17.54 3.98 -8.17
N LEU A 193 16.67 3.29 -7.45
CA LEU A 193 15.58 2.53 -8.05
C LEU A 193 14.27 3.32 -7.84
N THR A 194 14.05 4.32 -8.69
CA THR A 194 12.71 4.88 -8.85
C THR A 194 11.82 3.77 -9.37
N SER A 195 10.93 3.23 -8.53
CA SER A 195 9.92 2.29 -9.02
C SER A 195 8.88 3.10 -9.81
N PRO A 196 8.61 2.74 -11.07
CA PRO A 196 7.54 3.38 -11.83
C PRO A 196 6.15 2.95 -11.33
N ASP A 197 6.11 2.00 -10.41
CA ASP A 197 4.92 1.45 -9.80
C ASP A 197 4.67 2.14 -8.45
N MET A 198 3.72 3.06 -8.45
CA MET A 198 3.36 3.86 -7.27
C MET A 198 2.93 3.01 -6.08
N GLN A 199 2.34 1.84 -6.30
CA GLN A 199 1.97 0.93 -5.21
C GLN A 199 3.16 0.14 -4.68
N GLU A 200 4.10 -0.25 -5.56
CA GLU A 200 5.36 -0.85 -5.11
C GLU A 200 6.17 0.15 -4.29
N LEU A 201 6.18 1.42 -4.72
CA LEU A 201 6.81 2.51 -3.98
C LEU A 201 6.17 2.69 -2.59
N ARG A 202 4.84 2.73 -2.52
CA ARG A 202 4.11 2.77 -1.24
C ARG A 202 4.45 1.58 -0.34
N GLN A 203 4.56 0.37 -0.91
CA GLN A 203 4.94 -0.82 -0.17
C GLN A 203 6.35 -0.70 0.41
N ARG A 204 7.32 -0.29 -0.40
CA ARG A 204 8.71 -0.13 0.04
C ARG A 204 8.82 0.94 1.12
N ALA A 205 8.08 2.03 0.98
CA ALA A 205 8.00 3.06 2.01
C ALA A 205 7.38 2.54 3.32
N SER A 206 6.33 1.72 3.25
CA SER A 206 5.73 1.05 4.39
C SER A 206 6.71 0.05 5.04
N ASP A 207 7.43 -0.73 4.22
CA ASP A 207 8.45 -1.67 4.70
C ASP A 207 9.63 -0.93 5.35
N ALA A 208 10.02 0.23 4.82
CA ALA A 208 11.04 1.09 5.41
C ALA A 208 10.60 1.65 6.78
N LEU A 209 9.35 2.07 6.92
CA LEU A 209 8.81 2.49 8.22
C LEU A 209 8.81 1.34 9.21
N ARG A 210 8.41 0.13 8.78
CA ARG A 210 8.45 -1.07 9.60
C ARG A 210 9.88 -1.41 10.05
N GLU A 211 10.86 -1.35 9.13
CA GLU A 211 12.28 -1.57 9.45
C GLU A 211 12.78 -0.53 10.47
N LEU A 212 12.45 0.76 10.29
CA LEU A 212 12.82 1.82 11.21
C LEU A 212 12.27 1.58 12.62
N LEU A 213 10.97 1.25 12.73
CA LEU A 213 10.33 0.96 14.01
C LEU A 213 10.85 -0.34 14.64
N THR A 214 11.20 -1.34 13.85
CA THR A 214 11.82 -2.59 14.33
C THR A 214 13.19 -2.30 14.93
N ARG A 215 14.07 -1.58 14.21
CA ARG A 215 15.40 -1.18 14.71
C ARG A 215 15.33 -0.31 15.97
N LEU A 216 14.30 0.54 16.03
CA LEU A 216 14.05 1.33 17.23
C LEU A 216 13.58 0.43 18.40
N GLY A 217 12.69 -0.52 18.13
CA GLY A 217 12.17 -1.49 19.08
C GLY A 217 13.25 -2.46 19.64
N ASP A 218 14.29 -2.76 18.84
CA ASP A 218 15.44 -3.57 19.28
C ASP A 218 16.30 -2.83 20.33
N ARG A 219 16.23 -1.50 20.40
CA ARG A 219 17.02 -0.68 21.34
C ARG A 219 16.21 -0.21 22.54
N GLN A 220 14.96 0.17 22.31
CA GLN A 220 14.09 0.76 23.33
C GLN A 220 12.65 0.30 23.13
N ARG A 221 11.84 0.26 24.19
CA ARG A 221 10.41 -0.01 24.03
C ARG A 221 9.72 1.12 23.30
N VAL A 222 8.91 0.78 22.32
CA VAL A 222 8.19 1.76 21.48
C VAL A 222 6.72 1.73 21.82
N VAL A 223 6.15 2.91 22.06
CA VAL A 223 4.72 3.11 22.26
C VAL A 223 4.22 4.13 21.26
N LEU A 224 3.27 3.74 20.44
CA LEU A 224 2.54 4.61 19.54
C LEU A 224 1.18 4.93 20.16
N HIS A 225 0.78 6.18 20.16
CA HIS A 225 -0.55 6.62 20.58
C HIS A 225 -1.21 7.46 19.51
N ILE A 226 -2.38 7.04 19.06
CA ILE A 226 -3.22 7.76 18.09
C ILE A 226 -4.54 8.10 18.79
N ASP A 227 -4.76 9.41 19.00
CA ASP A 227 -5.98 9.90 19.63
C ASP A 227 -7.01 10.30 18.56
N ASP A 228 -8.29 10.05 18.86
CA ASP A 228 -9.43 10.39 18.00
C ASP A 228 -9.40 9.76 16.60
N MET A 229 -9.14 8.45 16.50
CA MET A 229 -9.00 7.68 15.26
C MET A 229 -10.20 7.77 14.31
N GLN A 230 -11.41 8.11 14.81
CA GLN A 230 -12.60 8.33 13.98
C GLN A 230 -12.40 9.44 12.92
N TRP A 231 -11.45 10.33 13.12
CA TRP A 231 -11.09 11.44 12.22
C TRP A 231 -9.92 11.14 11.28
N ALA A 232 -9.38 9.93 11.31
CA ALA A 232 -8.29 9.51 10.42
C ALA A 232 -8.76 9.36 8.95
N ASP A 233 -7.87 8.90 8.07
CA ASP A 233 -8.15 8.57 6.67
C ASP A 233 -7.97 7.06 6.38
N LEU A 234 -8.50 6.59 5.26
CA LEU A 234 -8.40 5.18 4.85
C LEU A 234 -6.95 4.79 4.51
N ASP A 235 -6.15 5.72 4.00
CA ASP A 235 -4.74 5.49 3.72
C ASP A 235 -3.94 5.22 5.00
N SER A 236 -4.31 5.88 6.13
CA SER A 236 -3.75 5.58 7.46
C SER A 236 -4.07 4.16 7.92
N VAL A 237 -5.32 3.71 7.73
CA VAL A 237 -5.71 2.34 8.10
C VAL A 237 -4.93 1.32 7.28
N ALA A 238 -4.82 1.56 5.97
CA ALA A 238 -4.06 0.69 5.08
C ALA A 238 -2.57 0.61 5.49
N LEU A 239 -1.96 1.75 5.86
CA LEU A 239 -0.57 1.79 6.29
C LEU A 239 -0.37 1.09 7.65
N LEU A 240 -1.29 1.25 8.60
CA LEU A 240 -1.27 0.53 9.88
C LEU A 240 -1.44 -0.99 9.69
N ASP A 241 -2.34 -1.41 8.78
CA ASP A 241 -2.51 -2.82 8.42
C ASP A 241 -1.25 -3.40 7.78
N ASP A 242 -0.55 -2.62 6.96
CA ASP A 242 0.73 -3.00 6.36
C ASP A 242 1.85 -3.13 7.41
N LEU A 243 1.86 -2.25 8.39
CA LEU A 243 2.87 -2.20 9.43
C LEU A 243 2.73 -3.36 10.43
N LEU A 244 1.52 -3.59 10.93
CA LEU A 244 1.24 -4.52 12.04
C LEU A 244 0.54 -5.81 11.61
N GLY A 245 -0.16 -5.83 10.47
CA GLY A 245 -0.78 -7.03 9.90
C GLY A 245 0.19 -7.98 9.18
N ALA A 246 1.48 -7.63 9.11
CA ALA A 246 2.52 -8.45 8.52
C ALA A 246 2.90 -9.65 9.44
N PRO A 247 3.44 -10.75 8.90
CA PRO A 247 3.83 -11.93 9.68
C PRO A 247 4.89 -11.67 10.76
N ARG A 248 5.66 -10.59 10.62
CA ARG A 248 6.68 -10.15 11.59
C ARG A 248 6.50 -8.65 11.84
N PRO A 249 5.52 -8.25 12.66
CA PRO A 249 5.31 -6.86 13.01
C PRO A 249 6.45 -6.35 13.92
N PRO A 250 6.77 -5.05 13.91
CA PRO A 250 7.67 -4.46 14.89
C PRO A 250 7.10 -4.62 16.30
N VAL A 251 7.94 -4.96 17.26
CA VAL A 251 7.51 -5.13 18.67
C VAL A 251 7.22 -3.76 19.27
N LEU A 252 5.95 -3.43 19.45
CA LEU A 252 5.50 -2.16 20.00
C LEU A 252 4.13 -2.26 20.69
N LEU A 253 3.78 -1.22 21.46
CA LEU A 253 2.44 -1.02 21.96
C LEU A 253 1.77 0.08 21.14
N LEU A 254 0.70 -0.26 20.39
CA LEU A 254 -0.16 0.72 19.74
C LEU A 254 -1.40 0.97 20.58
N ILE A 255 -1.65 2.20 20.97
CA ILE A 255 -2.86 2.64 21.67
C ILE A 255 -3.66 3.51 20.71
N VAL A 256 -4.88 3.10 20.41
CA VAL A 256 -5.81 3.83 19.53
C VAL A 256 -7.04 4.21 20.33
N SER A 257 -7.35 5.51 20.43
CA SER A 257 -8.58 5.96 21.06
C SER A 257 -9.63 6.39 20.03
N TYR A 258 -10.90 6.13 20.33
CA TYR A 258 -12.02 6.55 19.48
C TYR A 258 -13.31 6.73 20.28
N ARG A 259 -14.31 7.40 19.69
CA ARG A 259 -15.62 7.63 20.28
C ARG A 259 -16.59 6.49 19.93
N ASN A 260 -17.35 6.00 20.92
CA ASN A 260 -18.33 4.94 20.71
C ASN A 260 -19.43 5.33 19.72
N GLU A 261 -19.82 6.59 19.74
CA GLU A 261 -20.87 7.16 18.90
C GLU A 261 -20.50 7.04 17.41
N ASP A 262 -19.23 7.12 17.09
CA ASP A 262 -18.71 7.10 15.72
C ASP A 262 -18.38 5.68 15.21
N ALA A 263 -18.40 4.67 16.07
CA ALA A 263 -17.99 3.30 15.72
C ALA A 263 -18.84 2.68 14.60
N GLY A 264 -20.12 3.02 14.50
CA GLY A 264 -21.04 2.53 13.47
C GLY A 264 -21.11 3.38 12.21
N THR A 265 -20.72 4.65 12.27
CA THR A 265 -20.89 5.64 11.21
C THR A 265 -19.60 5.96 10.48
N SER A 266 -18.45 5.92 11.18
CA SER A 266 -17.15 6.23 10.57
C SER A 266 -16.68 5.12 9.60
N PRO A 267 -16.43 5.44 8.32
CA PRO A 267 -15.90 4.50 7.36
C PRO A 267 -14.48 4.04 7.73
N VAL A 268 -13.70 4.90 8.39
CA VAL A 268 -12.34 4.61 8.86
C VAL A 268 -12.35 3.56 9.96
N LEU A 269 -13.22 3.71 10.98
CA LEU A 269 -13.33 2.72 12.06
C LEU A 269 -13.84 1.39 11.53
N ARG A 270 -14.78 1.39 10.58
CA ARG A 270 -15.24 0.15 9.92
C ARG A 270 -14.08 -0.54 9.20
N ALA A 271 -13.33 0.18 8.36
CA ALA A 271 -12.17 -0.35 7.67
C ALA A 271 -11.11 -0.88 8.66
N LEU A 272 -10.87 -0.18 9.78
CA LEU A 272 -9.94 -0.62 10.82
C LEU A 272 -10.38 -1.93 11.48
N PHE A 273 -11.67 -2.10 11.78
CA PHE A 273 -12.19 -3.31 12.42
C PHE A 273 -12.26 -4.50 11.45
N GLU A 274 -12.36 -4.27 10.16
CA GLU A 274 -12.32 -5.29 9.10
C GLU A 274 -10.89 -5.64 8.66
N SER A 275 -9.88 -4.87 9.07
CA SER A 275 -8.47 -5.09 8.72
C SER A 275 -7.87 -6.31 9.40
N ARG A 276 -6.75 -6.82 8.86
CA ARG A 276 -5.98 -7.93 9.46
C ARG A 276 -5.45 -7.60 10.85
N LEU A 277 -5.21 -6.31 11.10
CA LEU A 277 -4.83 -5.80 12.41
C LEU A 277 -5.84 -6.20 13.49
N SER A 278 -7.13 -6.24 13.18
CA SER A 278 -8.21 -6.58 14.09
C SER A 278 -8.52 -8.07 14.19
N THR A 279 -7.90 -8.92 13.37
CA THR A 279 -8.07 -10.39 13.43
C THR A 279 -7.20 -11.07 14.50
N GLY A 280 -6.19 -10.38 15.03
CA GLY A 280 -5.30 -10.90 16.06
C GLY A 280 -4.34 -12.01 15.60
N GLN A 281 -4.13 -12.19 14.31
CA GLN A 281 -3.26 -13.26 13.79
C GLN A 281 -1.78 -13.06 14.15
N HIS A 282 -1.31 -11.80 14.19
CA HIS A 282 0.10 -11.46 14.40
C HIS A 282 0.34 -10.53 15.59
N VAL A 283 -0.71 -9.95 16.16
CA VAL A 283 -0.68 -9.01 17.27
C VAL A 283 -1.70 -9.38 18.33
N ASP A 284 -1.40 -9.11 19.60
CA ASP A 284 -2.37 -9.26 20.68
C ASP A 284 -3.32 -8.05 20.69
N ILE A 285 -4.61 -8.28 20.80
CA ILE A 285 -5.63 -7.22 20.80
C ILE A 285 -6.27 -7.10 22.17
N LEU A 286 -6.31 -5.87 22.69
CA LEU A 286 -7.04 -5.53 23.89
C LEU A 286 -8.08 -4.44 23.60
N ARG A 287 -9.34 -4.67 23.98
CA ARG A 287 -10.38 -3.65 23.92
C ARG A 287 -10.67 -3.14 25.32
N LEU A 288 -10.49 -1.84 25.54
CA LEU A 288 -10.59 -1.19 26.82
C LEU A 288 -11.74 -0.16 26.82
N GLY A 289 -12.82 -0.47 27.49
CA GLY A 289 -13.93 0.44 27.68
C GLY A 289 -13.64 1.48 28.75
N VAL A 290 -13.91 2.74 28.44
CA VAL A 290 -13.85 3.85 29.40
C VAL A 290 -15.27 4.40 29.58
N GLU A 291 -15.93 3.96 30.66
CA GLU A 291 -17.29 4.37 31.01
C GLU A 291 -17.27 5.66 31.87
N PRO A 292 -18.40 6.34 32.11
CA PRO A 292 -18.50 7.41 33.09
C PRO A 292 -17.95 6.98 34.46
N LEU A 293 -17.44 7.95 35.24
CA LEU A 293 -16.95 7.66 36.58
C LEU A 293 -18.09 7.21 37.49
N GLY A 294 -17.80 6.28 38.39
CA GLY A 294 -18.72 5.89 39.44
C GLY A 294 -19.04 7.06 40.40
N SER A 295 -20.15 6.98 41.12
CA SER A 295 -20.60 8.10 41.99
C SER A 295 -19.54 8.51 43.02
N ALA A 296 -18.85 7.56 43.65
CA ALA A 296 -17.78 7.84 44.62
C ALA A 296 -16.56 8.53 43.99
N GLU A 297 -16.14 8.06 42.80
CA GLU A 297 -15.04 8.65 42.03
C GLU A 297 -15.39 10.04 41.53
N THR A 298 -16.63 10.23 41.09
CA THR A 298 -17.14 11.53 40.62
C THR A 298 -17.16 12.55 41.77
N GLU A 299 -17.60 12.16 42.95
CA GLU A 299 -17.60 13.01 44.13
C GLU A 299 -16.17 13.31 44.61
N GLN A 300 -15.27 12.35 44.54
CA GLN A 300 -13.85 12.55 44.87
C GLN A 300 -13.20 13.57 43.90
N LEU A 301 -13.51 13.45 42.61
CA LEU A 301 -13.02 14.41 41.59
C LEU A 301 -13.62 15.80 41.83
N ALA A 302 -14.92 15.89 42.12
CA ALA A 302 -15.58 17.14 42.42
C ALA A 302 -14.94 17.87 43.62
N ARG A 303 -14.70 17.15 44.73
CA ARG A 303 -14.03 17.71 45.90
C ARG A 303 -12.61 18.20 45.61
N ALA A 304 -11.90 17.53 44.71
CA ALA A 304 -10.53 17.91 44.35
C ALA A 304 -10.45 19.12 43.41
N LEU A 305 -11.52 19.38 42.64
CA LEU A 305 -11.58 20.50 41.66
C LEU A 305 -12.21 21.77 42.23
N ILE A 306 -12.99 21.68 43.32
CA ILE A 306 -13.69 22.81 43.94
C ILE A 306 -12.72 23.54 44.88
N PRO A 307 -12.61 24.88 44.82
CA PRO A 307 -11.83 25.67 45.78
C PRO A 307 -12.29 25.46 47.21
N GLN A 308 -11.34 25.47 48.18
CA GLN A 308 -11.64 25.22 49.61
C GLN A 308 -12.71 26.12 50.18
N GLU A 309 -12.80 27.35 49.73
CA GLU A 309 -13.81 28.35 50.16
C GLU A 309 -15.24 27.94 49.74
N ALA A 310 -15.42 27.26 48.58
CA ALA A 310 -16.69 26.74 48.12
C ALA A 310 -17.00 25.34 48.66
N ALA A 311 -16.01 24.60 49.11
CA ALA A 311 -16.15 23.25 49.67
C ALA A 311 -16.85 23.23 51.05
N THR A 312 -16.99 24.39 51.72
CA THR A 312 -17.69 24.55 52.99
C THR A 312 -19.21 24.51 52.88
N ILE A 313 -19.75 24.57 51.62
CA ILE A 313 -21.20 24.43 51.40
C ILE A 313 -21.55 22.95 51.41
N GLU A 314 -22.27 22.52 52.45
CA GLU A 314 -22.69 21.16 52.65
C GLU A 314 -23.50 20.66 51.44
N GLY A 315 -23.10 19.52 50.86
CA GLY A 315 -23.76 18.90 49.70
C GLY A 315 -23.38 19.47 48.32
N PHE A 316 -22.53 20.51 48.20
CA PHE A 316 -22.20 21.17 46.93
C PHE A 316 -21.45 20.23 45.97
N ALA A 317 -20.41 19.58 46.45
CA ALA A 317 -19.65 18.62 45.67
C ALA A 317 -20.52 17.43 45.20
N ALA A 318 -21.43 16.96 46.02
CA ALA A 318 -22.36 15.88 45.69
C ALA A 318 -23.38 16.32 44.61
N ASN A 319 -23.82 17.58 44.60
CA ASN A 319 -24.71 18.11 43.59
C ASN A 319 -24.02 18.20 42.24
N VAL A 320 -22.81 18.81 42.16
CA VAL A 320 -22.00 18.91 40.95
C VAL A 320 -21.65 17.51 40.41
N ALA A 321 -21.34 16.57 41.28
CA ALA A 321 -21.07 15.18 40.91
C ALA A 321 -22.29 14.53 40.26
N ARG A 322 -23.48 14.71 40.81
CA ARG A 322 -24.74 14.16 40.30
C ARG A 322 -25.10 14.76 38.92
N GLU A 323 -25.00 16.07 38.77
CA GLU A 323 -25.32 16.79 37.53
C GLU A 323 -24.35 16.44 36.38
N SER A 324 -23.11 16.09 36.70
CA SER A 324 -22.12 15.70 35.69
C SER A 324 -22.38 14.31 35.07
N HIS A 325 -23.29 13.51 35.61
CA HIS A 325 -23.57 12.14 35.21
C HIS A 325 -22.29 11.28 35.08
N GLY A 326 -21.29 11.51 35.92
CA GLY A 326 -20.03 10.81 35.92
C GLY A 326 -19.08 11.19 34.74
N ASN A 327 -19.41 12.22 33.98
CA ASN A 327 -18.53 12.72 32.89
C ASN A 327 -17.50 13.71 33.48
N PRO A 328 -16.19 13.39 33.49
CA PRO A 328 -15.14 14.20 34.12
C PRO A 328 -15.01 15.60 33.52
N TYR A 329 -15.19 15.70 32.17
CA TYR A 329 -15.13 17.01 31.52
C TYR A 329 -16.29 17.91 31.93
N PHE A 330 -17.53 17.38 31.92
CA PHE A 330 -18.70 18.12 32.36
C PHE A 330 -18.56 18.56 33.83
N LEU A 331 -18.09 17.65 34.68
CA LEU A 331 -17.82 17.94 36.09
C LEU A 331 -16.81 19.10 36.24
N THR A 332 -15.73 19.10 35.43
CA THR A 332 -14.72 20.17 35.45
C THR A 332 -15.32 21.53 35.03
N VAL A 333 -16.20 21.52 34.04
CA VAL A 333 -16.89 22.73 33.57
C VAL A 333 -17.80 23.25 34.68
N LEU A 334 -18.64 22.40 35.28
CA LEU A 334 -19.56 22.79 36.37
C LEU A 334 -18.83 23.29 37.61
N ALA A 335 -17.76 22.60 38.05
CA ALA A 335 -16.95 23.00 39.21
C ALA A 335 -16.31 24.39 39.04
N ARG A 336 -15.87 24.71 37.84
CA ARG A 336 -15.27 26.03 37.52
C ARG A 336 -16.31 27.14 37.46
N GLU A 337 -17.47 26.88 36.85
CA GLU A 337 -18.54 27.85 36.73
C GLU A 337 -18.97 28.41 38.12
N GLN A 338 -19.08 27.48 39.04
CA GLN A 338 -19.53 27.87 40.37
C GLN A 338 -18.39 28.47 41.26
N GLY A 339 -17.12 28.16 40.93
CA GLY A 339 -15.95 28.77 41.60
C GLY A 339 -15.65 30.18 41.16
N ILE A 340 -16.00 30.58 39.94
CA ILE A 340 -15.82 31.96 39.41
C ILE A 340 -16.91 32.91 39.90
N LEU A 341 -18.11 32.38 40.17
CA LEU A 341 -19.26 33.16 40.66
C LEU A 341 -19.25 33.34 42.20
N GLY A 342 -18.11 33.13 42.87
CA GLY A 342 -17.85 33.18 44.31
C GLY A 342 -18.40 34.40 45.07
N GLY A 343 -19.66 34.70 44.93
CA GLY A 343 -20.49 35.63 45.68
C GLY A 343 -21.78 34.96 46.16
N PRO A 344 -22.45 35.51 47.18
CA PRO A 344 -23.62 34.91 47.83
C PRO A 344 -24.88 34.79 46.92
N ARG A 345 -24.72 34.86 45.61
CA ARG A 345 -25.80 34.69 44.62
C ARG A 345 -25.63 33.41 43.79
N CYS A 346 -25.36 32.26 44.49
CA CYS A 346 -25.60 30.99 43.86
C CYS A 346 -27.12 30.86 43.57
N ARG A 347 -27.51 31.22 42.37
CA ARG A 347 -28.85 30.84 41.90
C ARG A 347 -28.77 29.32 41.67
N PRO A 348 -29.58 28.52 42.36
CA PRO A 348 -29.64 27.11 42.01
C PRO A 348 -30.03 27.06 40.52
N LEU A 349 -29.23 26.39 39.70
CA LEU A 349 -29.60 26.00 38.33
C LEU A 349 -30.99 25.35 38.45
N ARG A 350 -31.96 25.83 37.67
CA ARG A 350 -33.29 25.22 37.66
C ARG A 350 -33.12 23.74 37.35
N PRO A 351 -33.78 22.85 38.10
CA PRO A 351 -33.57 21.41 37.96
C PRO A 351 -33.97 20.84 36.61
N ASP A 352 -34.56 21.64 35.74
CA ASP A 352 -35.13 21.20 34.48
C ASP A 352 -34.16 21.56 33.35
N VAL A 353 -33.35 20.60 32.91
CA VAL A 353 -32.67 20.56 31.59
C VAL A 353 -31.54 21.59 31.40
N VAL A 354 -30.40 21.43 32.06
CA VAL A 354 -29.19 22.11 31.56
C VAL A 354 -28.18 21.04 31.15
N GLY A 355 -28.11 20.75 29.84
CA GLY A 355 -27.07 19.91 29.26
C GLY A 355 -25.72 20.62 29.21
N LEU A 356 -24.63 19.87 29.09
CA LEU A 356 -23.28 20.41 28.92
C LEU A 356 -23.22 21.48 27.83
N ASP A 357 -23.93 21.29 26.72
CA ASP A 357 -23.96 22.21 25.59
C ASP A 357 -24.61 23.55 25.92
N ASP A 358 -25.61 23.57 26.83
CA ASP A 358 -26.27 24.78 27.26
C ASP A 358 -25.37 25.62 28.17
N VAL A 359 -24.62 24.96 29.06
CA VAL A 359 -23.61 25.58 29.92
C VAL A 359 -22.51 26.19 29.07
N LEU A 360 -21.91 25.43 28.15
CA LEU A 360 -20.86 25.89 27.26
C LEU A 360 -21.30 27.07 26.40
N TRP A 361 -22.56 27.04 25.89
CA TRP A 361 -23.14 28.14 25.12
C TRP A 361 -23.37 29.39 25.95
N ALA A 362 -23.86 29.24 27.17
CA ALA A 362 -24.04 30.38 28.08
C ALA A 362 -22.68 31.05 28.37
N HIS A 363 -21.64 30.28 28.62
CA HIS A 363 -20.28 30.79 28.78
C HIS A 363 -19.77 31.53 27.56
N ALA A 364 -19.96 30.96 26.36
CA ALA A 364 -19.54 31.58 25.10
C ALA A 364 -20.26 32.93 24.90
N LYS A 365 -21.53 33.02 25.26
CA LYS A 365 -22.33 34.25 25.15
C LYS A 365 -21.99 35.30 26.22
N ALA A 366 -21.45 34.92 27.34
CA ALA A 366 -21.03 35.85 28.42
C ALA A 366 -19.66 36.50 28.14
N LEU A 367 -18.93 36.06 27.10
CA LEU A 367 -17.66 36.62 26.69
C LEU A 367 -17.85 38.06 26.10
N PRO A 368 -16.83 38.94 26.26
CA PRO A 368 -16.78 40.18 25.49
C PRO A 368 -16.90 39.95 24.01
N ASP A 369 -17.56 40.86 23.28
CA ASP A 369 -17.84 40.70 21.85
C ASP A 369 -16.58 40.36 21.00
N VAL A 370 -15.44 40.97 21.35
CA VAL A 370 -14.16 40.74 20.68
C VAL A 370 -13.63 39.29 20.92
N ALA A 371 -13.78 38.81 22.14
CA ALA A 371 -13.40 37.44 22.50
C ALA A 371 -14.36 36.42 21.88
N TYR A 372 -15.64 36.70 21.85
CA TYR A 372 -16.63 35.83 21.22
C TYR A 372 -16.42 35.74 19.70
N ARG A 373 -16.09 36.85 18.98
CA ARG A 373 -15.70 36.78 17.56
C ARG A 373 -14.48 35.91 17.32
N LEU A 374 -13.45 36.01 18.16
CA LEU A 374 -12.27 35.15 18.04
C LEU A 374 -12.59 33.67 18.30
N LEU A 375 -13.44 33.39 19.30
CA LEU A 375 -13.89 32.03 19.60
C LEU A 375 -14.65 31.42 18.42
N GLN A 376 -15.52 32.20 17.74
CA GLN A 376 -16.23 31.73 16.54
C GLN A 376 -15.25 31.30 15.44
N VAL A 377 -14.22 32.10 15.16
CA VAL A 377 -13.20 31.80 14.15
C VAL A 377 -12.41 30.53 14.52
N VAL A 378 -11.94 30.43 15.78
CA VAL A 378 -11.19 29.25 16.24
C VAL A 378 -12.05 27.98 16.26
N ALA A 379 -13.33 28.10 16.64
CA ALA A 379 -14.25 26.97 16.64
C ALA A 379 -14.57 26.50 15.20
N VAL A 380 -14.78 27.44 14.27
CA VAL A 380 -15.07 27.12 12.85
C VAL A 380 -13.85 26.54 12.13
N ALA A 381 -12.64 26.94 12.51
CA ALA A 381 -11.42 26.38 11.93
C ALA A 381 -11.29 24.87 12.17
N GLY A 382 -11.58 24.38 13.37
CA GLY A 382 -11.58 22.94 13.68
C GLY A 382 -10.20 22.28 13.75
N HIS A 383 -9.14 23.05 13.67
CA HIS A 383 -7.73 22.64 13.81
C HIS A 383 -6.93 23.76 14.49
N PRO A 384 -5.71 23.49 15.01
CA PRO A 384 -4.85 24.53 15.53
C PRO A 384 -4.56 25.61 14.50
N LEU A 385 -4.67 26.87 14.88
CA LEU A 385 -4.40 28.05 14.05
C LEU A 385 -3.28 28.86 14.65
N ARG A 386 -2.39 29.41 13.82
CA ARG A 386 -1.46 30.44 14.30
C ARG A 386 -2.26 31.62 14.87
N GLN A 387 -1.88 32.08 16.03
CA GLN A 387 -2.54 33.16 16.74
C GLN A 387 -2.74 34.41 15.86
N VAL A 388 -1.74 34.74 15.03
CA VAL A 388 -1.78 35.86 14.10
C VAL A 388 -2.89 35.70 13.06
N ASP A 389 -3.02 34.51 12.46
CA ASP A 389 -4.03 34.22 11.44
C ASP A 389 -5.45 34.19 12.03
N ALA A 390 -5.61 33.61 13.23
CA ALA A 390 -6.90 33.61 13.94
C ALA A 390 -7.38 35.03 14.27
N CYS A 391 -6.50 35.90 14.77
CA CYS A 391 -6.80 37.30 15.05
C CYS A 391 -7.13 38.11 13.79
N ALA A 392 -6.38 37.87 12.70
CA ALA A 392 -6.62 38.52 11.40
C ALA A 392 -7.97 38.09 10.80
N ALA A 393 -8.30 36.80 10.84
CA ALA A 393 -9.59 36.28 10.39
C ALA A 393 -10.76 36.78 11.25
N ALA A 394 -10.54 36.98 12.56
CA ALA A 394 -11.51 37.60 13.46
C ALA A 394 -11.60 39.13 13.30
N GLN A 395 -10.77 39.73 12.42
CA GLN A 395 -10.66 41.17 12.18
C GLN A 395 -10.35 41.97 13.47
N LEU A 396 -9.42 41.44 14.28
CA LEU A 396 -9.00 42.06 15.51
C LEU A 396 -7.66 42.82 15.30
N GLY A 397 -7.64 44.07 15.63
CA GLY A 397 -6.42 44.89 15.63
C GLY A 397 -5.74 44.87 16.99
N THR A 398 -5.71 46.02 17.67
CA THR A 398 -5.10 46.22 19.01
C THR A 398 -5.82 45.44 20.13
N GLU A 399 -7.07 45.02 19.87
CA GLU A 399 -7.93 44.28 20.81
C GLU A 399 -7.59 42.79 20.93
N SER A 400 -6.71 42.27 20.06
CA SER A 400 -6.37 40.83 20.00
C SER A 400 -5.78 40.30 21.31
N ARG A 401 -4.95 41.08 22.00
CA ARG A 401 -4.34 40.69 23.28
C ARG A 401 -5.39 40.50 24.39
N GLU A 402 -6.39 41.38 24.42
CA GLU A 402 -7.46 41.37 25.41
C GLU A 402 -8.42 40.18 25.14
N ALA A 403 -8.79 39.95 23.87
CA ALA A 403 -9.59 38.82 23.46
C ALA A 403 -8.94 37.48 23.82
N LEU A 404 -7.65 37.31 23.52
CA LEU A 404 -6.89 36.08 23.87
C LEU A 404 -6.80 35.87 25.38
N LYS A 405 -6.57 36.92 26.16
CA LYS A 405 -6.57 36.85 27.62
C LYS A 405 -7.92 36.39 28.16
N ALA A 406 -9.00 36.98 27.66
CA ALA A 406 -10.33 36.60 28.07
C ALA A 406 -10.64 35.13 27.75
N LEU A 407 -10.35 34.64 26.53
CA LEU A 407 -10.57 33.27 26.14
C LEU A 407 -9.72 32.24 26.90
N ARG A 408 -8.47 32.58 27.21
CA ARG A 408 -7.59 31.73 28.02
C ARG A 408 -8.07 31.68 29.49
N THR A 409 -8.48 32.80 30.04
CA THR A 409 -9.04 32.86 31.43
C THR A 409 -10.33 32.06 31.53
N ALA A 410 -11.18 32.14 30.49
CA ALA A 410 -12.43 31.36 30.41
C ALA A 410 -12.20 29.88 30.03
N HIS A 411 -10.96 29.44 29.74
CA HIS A 411 -10.63 28.11 29.29
C HIS A 411 -11.41 27.67 28.01
N MET A 412 -11.71 28.63 27.15
CA MET A 412 -12.35 28.35 25.88
C MET A 412 -11.34 27.93 24.78
N ILE A 413 -10.10 28.42 24.91
CA ILE A 413 -8.99 28.06 24.03
C ILE A 413 -7.79 27.59 24.87
N ARG A 414 -6.95 26.80 24.22
CA ARG A 414 -5.61 26.46 24.68
C ARG A 414 -4.58 26.91 23.65
N SER A 415 -3.36 27.16 24.09
CA SER A 415 -2.24 27.54 23.24
C SER A 415 -1.18 26.46 23.26
N SER A 416 -0.52 26.25 22.13
CA SER A 416 0.64 25.39 21.98
C SER A 416 1.75 26.16 21.27
N GLY A 417 3.02 25.90 21.63
CA GLY A 417 4.17 26.63 21.07
C GLY A 417 4.51 27.90 21.86
N GLY A 418 5.44 28.70 21.37
CA GLY A 418 5.88 29.94 21.97
C GLY A 418 6.30 30.98 20.91
N GLY A 419 6.07 32.26 21.20
CA GLY A 419 6.47 33.37 20.35
C GLY A 419 5.51 33.68 19.20
N LEU A 420 6.05 34.05 18.04
CA LEU A 420 5.25 34.42 16.84
C LEU A 420 4.52 33.24 16.17
N GLU A 421 4.93 32.03 16.46
CA GLU A 421 4.34 30.78 15.93
C GLU A 421 3.42 30.08 16.95
N GLU A 422 2.96 30.81 17.96
CA GLU A 422 2.01 30.28 18.93
C GLU A 422 0.69 29.93 18.24
N GLU A 423 0.29 28.64 18.35
CA GLU A 423 -0.98 28.15 17.84
C GLU A 423 -2.05 28.15 18.92
N ILE A 424 -3.28 28.42 18.52
CA ILE A 424 -4.46 28.38 19.38
C ILE A 424 -5.51 27.44 18.81
N GLU A 425 -6.15 26.70 19.70
CA GLU A 425 -7.29 25.83 19.38
C GLU A 425 -8.32 25.85 20.50
N THR A 426 -9.51 25.32 20.25
CA THR A 426 -10.52 25.17 21.32
C THR A 426 -9.99 24.23 22.42
N TYR A 427 -10.26 24.58 23.66
CA TYR A 427 -9.77 23.81 24.82
C TYR A 427 -10.26 22.35 24.77
N HIS A 428 -11.47 22.11 24.28
CA HIS A 428 -12.06 20.80 24.08
C HIS A 428 -12.99 20.81 22.85
N ASP A 429 -13.08 19.71 22.12
CA ASP A 429 -13.91 19.58 20.90
C ASP A 429 -15.38 19.92 21.18
N ARG A 430 -15.90 19.58 22.37
CA ARG A 430 -17.28 19.89 22.75
C ARG A 430 -17.59 21.38 22.71
N ILE A 431 -16.61 22.25 23.05
CA ILE A 431 -16.74 23.71 22.89
C ILE A 431 -16.94 24.05 21.42
N ARG A 432 -16.13 23.47 20.54
CA ARG A 432 -16.21 23.66 19.09
C ARG A 432 -17.57 23.20 18.57
N GLU A 433 -17.97 21.99 18.86
CA GLU A 433 -19.25 21.39 18.45
C GLU A 433 -20.43 22.27 18.90
N THR A 434 -20.44 22.70 20.17
CA THR A 434 -21.49 23.53 20.72
C THR A 434 -21.57 24.91 20.05
N VAL A 435 -20.42 25.57 19.84
CA VAL A 435 -20.37 26.91 19.23
C VAL A 435 -20.80 26.84 17.77
N VAL A 436 -20.26 25.90 16.98
CA VAL A 436 -20.57 25.77 15.56
C VAL A 436 -22.03 25.38 15.33
N ALA A 437 -22.57 24.43 16.11
CA ALA A 437 -23.97 23.98 15.98
C ALA A 437 -25.01 25.09 16.27
N ARG A 438 -24.63 26.10 17.06
CA ARG A 438 -25.54 27.20 17.46
C ARG A 438 -25.28 28.51 16.72
N LEU A 439 -24.32 28.55 15.82
CA LEU A 439 -24.10 29.68 14.90
C LEU A 439 -25.09 29.62 13.74
N ALA A 440 -25.54 30.77 13.30
CA ALA A 440 -26.33 30.84 12.07
C ALA A 440 -25.49 30.44 10.86
N PRO A 441 -26.04 29.68 9.90
CA PRO A 441 -25.28 29.16 8.74
C PRO A 441 -24.51 30.25 7.98
N ASP A 442 -25.10 31.42 7.79
CA ASP A 442 -24.46 32.57 7.13
C ASP A 442 -23.22 33.06 7.87
N LYS A 443 -23.24 33.03 9.21
CA LYS A 443 -22.05 33.39 10.02
C LYS A 443 -20.94 32.35 9.97
N VAL A 444 -21.32 31.07 9.91
CA VAL A 444 -20.37 29.98 9.71
C VAL A 444 -19.69 30.16 8.35
N ALA A 445 -20.45 30.35 7.28
CA ALA A 445 -19.93 30.57 5.92
C ALA A 445 -19.01 31.80 5.85
N ASP A 446 -19.39 32.91 6.53
CA ASP A 446 -18.56 34.10 6.59
C ASP A 446 -17.25 33.90 7.35
N CYS A 447 -17.27 33.16 8.46
CA CYS A 447 -16.03 32.77 9.19
C CYS A 447 -15.13 31.92 8.29
N HIS A 448 -15.67 30.93 7.59
CA HIS A 448 -14.90 30.12 6.66
C HIS A 448 -14.26 30.94 5.53
N ARG A 449 -15.00 31.88 4.93
CA ARG A 449 -14.50 32.76 3.86
C ARG A 449 -13.37 33.65 4.35
N ARG A 450 -13.51 34.25 5.56
CA ARG A 450 -12.47 35.08 6.17
C ARG A 450 -11.22 34.25 6.50
N LEU A 451 -11.39 33.04 7.05
CA LEU A 451 -10.29 32.10 7.31
C LEU A 451 -9.56 31.76 6.01
N ALA A 452 -10.29 31.32 4.99
CA ALA A 452 -9.71 30.96 3.68
C ALA A 452 -8.90 32.11 3.09
N THR A 453 -9.47 33.32 3.06
CA THR A 453 -8.81 34.52 2.52
C THR A 453 -7.57 34.92 3.33
N THR A 454 -7.63 34.77 4.65
CA THR A 454 -6.50 35.08 5.54
C THR A 454 -5.36 34.08 5.35
N LEU A 455 -5.70 32.77 5.36
CA LEU A 455 -4.74 31.69 5.19
C LEU A 455 -4.10 31.69 3.79
N GLU A 456 -4.88 32.02 2.74
CA GLU A 456 -4.38 32.19 1.37
C GLU A 456 -3.33 33.31 1.28
N LYS A 457 -3.57 34.44 1.96
CA LYS A 457 -2.66 35.60 1.99
C LYS A 457 -1.41 35.37 2.84
N SER A 458 -1.53 34.64 3.95
CA SER A 458 -0.41 34.39 4.84
C SER A 458 0.60 33.41 4.21
N GLY A 459 0.17 32.59 3.27
CA GLY A 459 0.99 31.58 2.61
C GLY A 459 1.42 30.47 3.56
N GLY A 460 1.49 29.26 3.12
CA GLY A 460 1.91 28.11 3.94
C GLY A 460 0.78 27.24 4.48
N ALA A 461 -0.49 27.63 4.27
CA ALA A 461 -1.61 26.74 4.58
C ALA A 461 -1.72 25.62 3.54
N ASP A 462 -2.07 24.41 4.01
CA ASP A 462 -2.30 23.26 3.13
C ASP A 462 -3.44 23.52 2.16
N ALA A 463 -3.29 23.11 0.91
CA ALA A 463 -4.28 23.32 -0.14
C ALA A 463 -5.63 22.68 0.20
N ALA A 464 -5.66 21.58 0.95
CA ALA A 464 -6.89 20.92 1.32
C ALA A 464 -7.64 21.66 2.45
N ILE A 465 -6.93 22.34 3.35
CA ILE A 465 -7.52 23.24 4.37
C ILE A 465 -8.15 24.43 3.66
N LEU A 466 -7.43 25.04 2.72
CA LEU A 466 -7.96 26.16 1.92
C LEU A 466 -9.20 25.72 1.13
N ALA A 467 -9.16 24.55 0.48
CA ALA A 467 -10.29 24.00 -0.26
C ALA A 467 -11.52 23.84 0.62
N GLY A 468 -11.36 23.23 1.81
CA GLY A 468 -12.46 23.03 2.77
C GLY A 468 -13.06 24.33 3.24
N HIS A 469 -12.26 25.34 3.56
CA HIS A 469 -12.75 26.64 3.98
C HIS A 469 -13.40 27.43 2.83
N PHE A 470 -12.86 27.39 1.61
CA PHE A 470 -13.53 28.02 0.46
C PHE A 470 -14.85 27.33 0.12
N ALA A 471 -14.93 25.98 0.18
CA ALA A 471 -16.15 25.23 -0.06
C ALA A 471 -17.24 25.61 0.96
N SER A 472 -16.89 25.58 2.26
CA SER A 472 -17.81 25.98 3.34
C SER A 472 -18.14 27.48 3.30
N GLY A 473 -17.24 28.30 2.76
CA GLY A 473 -17.46 29.74 2.50
C GLY A 473 -18.23 30.04 1.23
N GLN A 474 -18.74 29.03 0.50
CA GLN A 474 -19.53 29.15 -0.74
C GLN A 474 -18.75 29.74 -1.94
N GLU A 475 -17.44 29.63 -1.98
CA GLU A 475 -16.59 30.02 -3.10
C GLU A 475 -16.18 28.78 -3.93
N SER A 476 -17.11 28.20 -4.66
CA SER A 476 -17.02 26.90 -5.32
C SER A 476 -15.83 26.78 -6.30
N GLU A 477 -15.57 27.81 -7.10
CA GLU A 477 -14.50 27.77 -8.11
C GLU A 477 -13.09 27.70 -7.46
N LYS A 478 -12.86 28.55 -6.44
CA LYS A 478 -11.61 28.50 -5.68
C LYS A 478 -11.47 27.17 -4.93
N ALA A 479 -12.56 26.73 -4.27
CA ALA A 479 -12.58 25.45 -3.58
C ALA A 479 -12.20 24.29 -4.51
N GLY A 480 -12.81 24.20 -5.69
CA GLY A 480 -12.52 23.18 -6.67
C GLY A 480 -11.06 23.21 -7.15
N THR A 481 -10.51 24.41 -7.36
CA THR A 481 -9.09 24.57 -7.74
C THR A 481 -8.15 24.09 -6.64
N TYR A 482 -8.40 24.45 -5.39
CA TYR A 482 -7.59 24.01 -4.26
C TYR A 482 -7.78 22.51 -3.97
N TYR A 483 -8.97 21.94 -4.14
CA TYR A 483 -9.18 20.50 -4.06
C TYR A 483 -8.36 19.73 -5.11
N ALA A 484 -8.27 20.25 -6.34
CA ALA A 484 -7.45 19.63 -7.38
C ALA A 484 -5.94 19.69 -7.07
N LEU A 485 -5.46 20.79 -6.45
CA LEU A 485 -4.08 20.92 -5.99
C LEU A 485 -3.80 19.97 -4.83
N ALA A 486 -4.69 19.92 -3.84
CA ALA A 486 -4.60 19.01 -2.70
C ALA A 486 -4.60 17.54 -3.15
N ALA A 487 -5.46 17.18 -4.12
CA ALA A 487 -5.52 15.84 -4.69
C ALA A 487 -4.20 15.45 -5.37
N ALA A 488 -3.59 16.38 -6.11
CA ALA A 488 -2.29 16.14 -6.74
C ALA A 488 -1.17 15.95 -5.70
N ALA A 489 -1.20 16.70 -4.61
CA ALA A 489 -0.26 16.54 -3.50
C ALA A 489 -0.46 15.19 -2.80
N ALA A 490 -1.70 14.79 -2.50
CA ALA A 490 -2.01 13.50 -1.91
C ALA A 490 -1.57 12.32 -2.80
N ALA A 491 -1.81 12.40 -4.12
CA ALA A 491 -1.34 11.39 -5.07
C ALA A 491 0.20 11.29 -5.09
N LYS A 492 0.91 12.42 -5.00
CA LYS A 492 2.37 12.45 -4.92
C LYS A 492 2.90 11.82 -3.62
N SER A 493 2.16 11.97 -2.52
CA SER A 493 2.44 11.31 -1.24
C SER A 493 1.87 9.89 -1.17
N LEU A 494 1.45 9.29 -2.29
CA LEU A 494 0.94 7.92 -2.42
C LEU A 494 -0.33 7.63 -1.61
N ALA A 495 -1.06 8.65 -1.17
CA ALA A 495 -2.35 8.57 -0.48
C ALA A 495 -3.50 8.57 -1.53
N PHE A 496 -3.68 7.41 -2.15
CA PHE A 496 -4.52 7.30 -3.36
C PHE A 496 -6.01 7.39 -3.08
N ASP A 497 -6.49 6.82 -1.97
CA ASP A 497 -7.90 6.95 -1.57
C ASP A 497 -8.24 8.42 -1.28
N ARG A 498 -7.36 9.10 -0.53
CA ARG A 498 -7.51 10.53 -0.26
C ARG A 498 -7.46 11.38 -1.54
N ALA A 499 -6.53 11.09 -2.45
CA ALA A 499 -6.44 11.78 -3.74
C ALA A 499 -7.73 11.61 -4.56
N ALA A 500 -8.29 10.40 -4.59
CA ALA A 500 -9.54 10.13 -5.30
C ALA A 500 -10.72 10.93 -4.74
N ASP A 501 -10.86 10.99 -3.42
CA ASP A 501 -11.93 11.76 -2.77
C ASP A 501 -11.80 13.26 -3.04
N LEU A 502 -10.57 13.81 -2.97
CA LEU A 502 -10.31 15.22 -3.27
C LEU A 502 -10.55 15.56 -4.75
N TYR A 503 -10.16 14.68 -5.71
CA TYR A 503 -10.49 14.88 -7.13
C TYR A 503 -12.00 14.83 -7.38
N ARG A 504 -12.75 13.98 -6.64
CA ARG A 504 -14.20 13.90 -6.73
C ARG A 504 -14.83 15.21 -6.26
N SER A 505 -14.39 15.74 -5.11
CA SER A 505 -14.83 17.05 -4.61
C SER A 505 -14.48 18.19 -5.58
N ALA A 506 -13.31 18.15 -6.24
CA ALA A 506 -12.97 19.14 -7.25
C ALA A 506 -13.90 19.08 -8.46
N LEU A 507 -14.28 17.89 -8.93
CA LEU A 507 -15.20 17.69 -10.06
C LEU A 507 -16.63 18.13 -9.75
N GLU A 508 -17.07 18.02 -8.48
CA GLU A 508 -18.39 18.47 -8.05
C GLU A 508 -18.53 20.01 -8.02
N LEU A 509 -17.42 20.72 -7.80
CA LEU A 509 -17.42 22.17 -7.59
C LEU A 509 -16.99 22.97 -8.81
N LEU A 510 -16.20 22.39 -9.71
CA LEU A 510 -15.73 23.05 -10.92
C LEU A 510 -16.77 22.95 -12.04
N PRO A 511 -16.81 23.94 -12.96
CA PRO A 511 -17.75 23.90 -14.08
C PRO A 511 -17.61 22.63 -14.90
N ALA A 512 -18.73 22.02 -15.24
CA ALA A 512 -18.78 20.83 -16.07
C ALA A 512 -18.41 21.18 -17.53
N GLY A 513 -17.64 20.28 -18.16
CA GLY A 513 -17.26 20.37 -19.56
C GLY A 513 -15.84 20.87 -19.81
N GLY A 514 -15.30 20.51 -20.96
CA GLY A 514 -13.99 20.91 -21.43
C GLY A 514 -12.81 20.04 -21.01
N ASP A 515 -11.62 20.50 -21.36
CA ASP A 515 -10.36 19.78 -21.18
C ASP A 515 -9.97 19.62 -19.72
N ASN A 516 -10.37 20.56 -18.86
CA ASN A 516 -10.06 20.53 -17.43
C ASN A 516 -10.81 19.39 -16.70
N GLU A 517 -12.12 19.25 -16.94
CA GLU A 517 -12.90 18.14 -16.37
C GLU A 517 -12.33 16.79 -16.81
N ARG A 518 -12.02 16.65 -18.11
CA ARG A 518 -11.42 15.42 -18.64
C ARG A 518 -10.08 15.09 -17.95
N ALA A 519 -9.21 16.09 -17.79
CA ALA A 519 -7.93 15.90 -17.11
C ALA A 519 -8.10 15.48 -15.64
N LEU A 520 -9.08 16.07 -14.93
CA LEU A 520 -9.38 15.71 -13.55
C LEU A 520 -9.98 14.29 -13.43
N ARG A 521 -10.89 13.90 -14.34
CA ARG A 521 -11.44 12.53 -14.39
C ARG A 521 -10.35 11.49 -14.64
N ILE A 522 -9.38 11.77 -15.51
CA ILE A 522 -8.24 10.88 -15.75
C ILE A 522 -7.41 10.72 -14.47
N LYS A 523 -7.09 11.82 -13.78
CA LYS A 523 -6.34 11.79 -12.51
C LYS A 523 -7.11 11.07 -11.40
N LEU A 524 -8.43 11.25 -11.34
CA LEU A 524 -9.32 10.51 -10.44
C LEU A 524 -9.25 9.01 -10.75
N ALA A 525 -9.37 8.63 -12.03
CA ALA A 525 -9.30 7.24 -12.46
C ALA A 525 -7.93 6.60 -12.15
N ASP A 526 -6.83 7.35 -12.37
CA ASP A 526 -5.48 6.91 -12.04
C ASP A 526 -5.33 6.69 -10.51
N SER A 527 -5.87 7.59 -9.69
CA SER A 527 -5.85 7.47 -8.23
C SER A 527 -6.67 6.26 -7.76
N LEU A 528 -7.88 6.07 -8.31
CA LEU A 528 -8.73 4.91 -8.02
C LEU A 528 -8.07 3.58 -8.43
N ALA A 529 -7.40 3.54 -9.57
CA ALA A 529 -6.66 2.36 -10.03
C ALA A 529 -5.50 2.03 -9.07
N ASN A 530 -4.78 3.05 -8.61
CA ASN A 530 -3.72 2.91 -7.62
C ASN A 530 -4.25 2.57 -6.21
N ALA A 531 -5.48 2.95 -5.87
CA ALA A 531 -6.16 2.51 -4.64
C ALA A 531 -6.74 1.09 -4.74
N GLY A 532 -6.66 0.41 -5.91
CA GLY A 532 -7.26 -0.90 -6.14
C GLY A 532 -8.78 -0.88 -6.36
N ARG A 533 -9.36 0.31 -6.60
CA ARG A 533 -10.80 0.50 -6.92
C ARG A 533 -11.03 0.41 -8.43
N ASN A 534 -10.64 -0.72 -9.01
CA ASN A 534 -10.50 -0.93 -10.45
C ASN A 534 -11.79 -0.69 -11.24
N THR A 535 -12.95 -1.13 -10.72
CA THR A 535 -14.24 -0.92 -11.39
C THR A 535 -14.63 0.56 -11.45
N GLU A 536 -14.37 1.31 -10.40
CA GLU A 536 -14.63 2.75 -10.37
C GLU A 536 -13.66 3.49 -11.28
N ALA A 537 -12.39 3.12 -11.28
CA ALA A 537 -11.40 3.67 -12.20
C ALA A 537 -11.83 3.48 -13.67
N ALA A 538 -12.34 2.28 -14.02
CA ALA A 538 -12.84 2.01 -15.36
C ALA A 538 -14.01 2.93 -15.75
N LYS A 539 -14.95 3.19 -14.83
CA LYS A 539 -16.07 4.11 -15.05
C LYS A 539 -15.59 5.54 -15.32
N GLU A 540 -14.63 6.03 -14.54
CA GLU A 540 -14.09 7.40 -14.71
C GLU A 540 -13.29 7.54 -16.01
N TYR A 541 -12.50 6.52 -16.42
CA TYR A 541 -11.85 6.53 -17.73
C TYR A 541 -12.87 6.59 -18.87
N LEU A 542 -13.99 5.87 -18.77
CA LEU A 542 -15.06 5.90 -19.79
C LEU A 542 -15.79 7.24 -19.79
N ALA A 543 -16.01 7.85 -18.62
CA ALA A 543 -16.62 9.18 -18.51
C ALA A 543 -15.71 10.27 -19.13
N ALA A 544 -14.40 10.12 -19.05
CA ALA A 544 -13.41 11.04 -19.62
C ALA A 544 -13.35 11.03 -21.17
N ILE A 545 -14.09 10.14 -21.84
CA ILE A 545 -14.12 10.05 -23.31
C ILE A 545 -14.88 11.22 -23.94
N ILE A 546 -15.77 11.86 -23.19
CA ILE A 546 -16.58 12.99 -23.70
C ILE A 546 -15.63 14.14 -24.14
N GLY A 547 -15.72 14.53 -25.41
CA GLY A 547 -14.86 15.56 -25.99
C GLY A 547 -13.41 15.15 -26.30
N ALA A 548 -13.05 13.88 -26.03
CA ALA A 548 -11.70 13.37 -26.31
C ALA A 548 -11.45 13.15 -27.81
N THR A 549 -10.21 13.33 -28.24
CA THR A 549 -9.77 12.97 -29.59
C THR A 549 -9.89 11.45 -29.80
N ARG A 550 -9.84 11.02 -31.07
CA ARG A 550 -9.92 9.59 -31.39
C ARG A 550 -8.80 8.78 -30.74
N THR A 551 -7.60 9.30 -30.69
CA THR A 551 -6.44 8.65 -30.06
C THR A 551 -6.62 8.54 -28.55
N GLU A 552 -7.04 9.61 -27.88
CA GLU A 552 -7.36 9.61 -26.44
C GLU A 552 -8.49 8.64 -26.12
N THR A 553 -9.55 8.60 -26.94
CA THR A 553 -10.68 7.66 -26.79
C THR A 553 -10.20 6.20 -26.79
N VAL A 554 -9.31 5.84 -27.73
CA VAL A 554 -8.73 4.48 -27.81
C VAL A 554 -7.93 4.18 -26.53
N GLU A 555 -7.13 5.12 -26.05
CA GLU A 555 -6.30 4.96 -24.87
C GLU A 555 -7.14 4.87 -23.59
N LEU A 556 -8.14 5.73 -23.42
CA LEU A 556 -9.03 5.71 -22.25
C LEU A 556 -9.85 4.42 -22.20
N LYS A 557 -10.41 3.98 -23.33
CA LYS A 557 -11.09 2.69 -23.43
C LYS A 557 -10.15 1.51 -23.10
N ARG A 558 -8.89 1.58 -23.57
CA ARG A 558 -7.90 0.56 -23.24
C ARG A 558 -7.60 0.50 -21.73
N ARG A 559 -7.41 1.65 -21.09
CA ARG A 559 -7.20 1.73 -19.63
C ARG A 559 -8.41 1.18 -18.88
N ALA A 560 -9.62 1.58 -19.25
CA ALA A 560 -10.85 1.07 -18.64
C ALA A 560 -10.99 -0.45 -18.78
N ALA A 561 -10.79 -0.98 -20.01
CA ALA A 561 -10.84 -2.42 -20.25
C ALA A 561 -9.83 -3.18 -19.41
N LEU A 562 -8.61 -2.64 -19.27
CA LEU A 562 -7.58 -3.26 -18.45
C LEU A 562 -7.99 -3.38 -16.99
N GLN A 563 -8.52 -2.29 -16.38
CA GLN A 563 -8.96 -2.32 -14.99
C GLN A 563 -10.03 -3.38 -14.75
N LEU A 564 -10.96 -3.54 -15.67
CA LEU A 564 -11.99 -4.59 -15.59
C LEU A 564 -11.39 -5.99 -15.73
N LEU A 565 -10.48 -6.20 -16.67
CA LEU A 565 -9.85 -7.49 -16.92
C LEU A 565 -9.00 -7.98 -15.74
N ILE A 566 -8.19 -7.11 -15.13
CA ILE A 566 -7.38 -7.48 -13.97
C ILE A 566 -8.23 -7.72 -12.71
N ASN A 567 -9.40 -7.09 -12.65
CA ASN A 567 -10.40 -7.28 -11.59
C ASN A 567 -11.29 -8.51 -11.81
N GLY A 568 -11.06 -9.31 -12.86
CA GLY A 568 -11.82 -10.52 -13.16
C GLY A 568 -13.15 -10.29 -13.91
N GLN A 569 -13.49 -9.05 -14.28
CA GLN A 569 -14.68 -8.70 -15.07
C GLN A 569 -14.40 -8.85 -16.58
N ILE A 570 -14.19 -10.08 -17.01
CA ILE A 570 -13.61 -10.41 -18.32
C ILE A 570 -14.52 -10.00 -19.48
N GLU A 571 -15.84 -10.27 -19.38
CA GLU A 571 -16.78 -10.00 -20.46
C GLU A 571 -16.97 -8.51 -20.73
N GLU A 572 -17.04 -7.70 -19.66
CA GLU A 572 -17.13 -6.25 -19.76
C GLU A 572 -15.86 -5.68 -20.41
N GLY A 573 -14.69 -6.12 -19.95
CA GLY A 573 -13.40 -5.73 -20.52
C GLY A 573 -13.29 -6.10 -22.01
N ILE A 574 -13.71 -7.29 -22.42
CA ILE A 574 -13.74 -7.71 -23.83
C ILE A 574 -14.69 -6.85 -24.65
N THR A 575 -15.84 -6.48 -24.09
CA THR A 575 -16.81 -5.62 -24.77
C THR A 575 -16.21 -4.25 -25.10
N ILE A 576 -15.53 -3.62 -24.14
CA ILE A 576 -14.82 -2.35 -24.38
C ILE A 576 -13.71 -2.51 -25.43
N LEU A 577 -12.95 -3.60 -25.41
CA LEU A 577 -11.93 -3.85 -26.43
C LEU A 577 -12.50 -4.06 -27.82
N ARG A 578 -13.72 -4.62 -27.95
CA ARG A 578 -14.45 -4.65 -29.25
C ARG A 578 -14.77 -3.25 -29.75
N GLU A 579 -15.21 -2.38 -28.85
CA GLU A 579 -15.47 -0.97 -29.18
C GLU A 579 -14.21 -0.22 -29.59
N VAL A 580 -13.06 -0.52 -28.97
CA VAL A 580 -11.74 0.03 -29.40
C VAL A 580 -11.46 -0.27 -30.85
N LEU A 581 -11.66 -1.53 -31.29
CA LEU A 581 -11.48 -1.87 -32.71
C LEU A 581 -12.54 -1.20 -33.59
N ALA A 582 -13.80 -1.15 -33.16
CA ALA A 582 -14.88 -0.52 -33.91
C ALA A 582 -14.62 0.99 -34.14
N SER A 583 -14.16 1.71 -33.09
CA SER A 583 -13.78 3.13 -33.21
C SER A 583 -12.62 3.36 -34.20
N ALA A 584 -11.72 2.36 -34.34
CA ALA A 584 -10.68 2.39 -35.35
C ALA A 584 -11.15 1.92 -36.74
N GLY A 585 -12.45 1.70 -36.96
CA GLY A 585 -13.04 1.22 -38.22
C GLY A 585 -12.69 -0.23 -38.52
N MET A 586 -12.49 -1.05 -37.49
CA MET A 586 -12.04 -2.44 -37.64
C MET A 586 -13.08 -3.41 -37.05
N ARG A 587 -13.32 -4.53 -37.75
CA ARG A 587 -14.24 -5.57 -37.30
C ARG A 587 -13.55 -6.56 -36.38
N PHE A 588 -14.21 -6.90 -35.27
CA PHE A 588 -13.83 -7.95 -34.34
C PHE A 588 -14.49 -9.28 -34.74
N PRO A 589 -13.77 -10.42 -34.77
CA PRO A 589 -14.38 -11.70 -35.09
C PRO A 589 -15.43 -12.11 -34.06
N LYS A 590 -16.68 -12.37 -34.52
CA LYS A 590 -17.79 -12.69 -33.61
C LYS A 590 -17.70 -14.12 -33.03
N SER A 591 -17.12 -15.08 -33.77
CA SER A 591 -16.97 -16.48 -33.34
C SER A 591 -15.52 -16.94 -33.39
N HIS A 592 -15.18 -17.99 -32.65
CA HIS A 592 -13.86 -18.62 -32.73
C HIS A 592 -13.55 -19.18 -34.11
N LEU A 593 -14.54 -19.78 -34.80
CA LEU A 593 -14.35 -20.24 -36.18
C LEU A 593 -14.04 -19.08 -37.14
N GLY A 594 -14.76 -17.97 -37.01
CA GLY A 594 -14.48 -16.75 -37.77
C GLY A 594 -13.08 -16.19 -37.47
N ALA A 595 -12.64 -16.23 -36.22
CA ALA A 595 -11.28 -15.84 -35.85
C ALA A 595 -10.22 -16.76 -36.48
N MET A 596 -10.44 -18.09 -36.46
CA MET A 596 -9.54 -19.06 -37.08
C MET A 596 -9.39 -18.80 -38.58
N LEU A 597 -10.49 -18.57 -39.30
CA LEU A 597 -10.46 -18.28 -40.72
C LEU A 597 -9.70 -16.98 -41.02
N VAL A 598 -9.99 -15.92 -40.27
CA VAL A 598 -9.31 -14.64 -40.41
C VAL A 598 -7.80 -14.76 -40.15
N VAL A 599 -7.41 -15.49 -39.11
CA VAL A 599 -6.00 -15.75 -38.80
C VAL A 599 -5.35 -16.57 -39.92
N ALA A 600 -5.99 -17.62 -40.42
CA ALA A 600 -5.45 -18.42 -41.50
C ALA A 600 -5.20 -17.59 -42.79
N VAL A 601 -6.20 -16.81 -43.22
CA VAL A 601 -6.07 -15.93 -44.39
C VAL A 601 -4.94 -14.93 -44.22
N ARG A 602 -4.89 -14.24 -43.05
CA ARG A 602 -3.83 -13.23 -42.80
C ARG A 602 -2.45 -13.84 -42.66
N ARG A 603 -2.31 -15.02 -42.11
CA ARG A 603 -1.04 -15.77 -42.09
C ARG A 603 -0.57 -16.15 -43.50
N THR A 604 -1.47 -16.56 -44.37
CA THR A 604 -1.15 -16.78 -45.80
C THR A 604 -0.71 -15.48 -46.47
N MET A 605 -1.41 -14.36 -46.20
CA MET A 605 -0.98 -13.03 -46.70
C MET A 605 0.40 -12.62 -46.19
N LEU A 606 0.70 -12.84 -44.89
CA LEU A 606 2.01 -12.58 -44.31
C LEU A 606 3.11 -13.44 -44.93
N TRP A 607 2.81 -14.71 -45.20
CA TRP A 607 3.75 -15.62 -45.86
C TRP A 607 4.05 -15.21 -47.28
N LEU A 608 3.05 -14.85 -48.09
CA LEU A 608 3.19 -14.37 -49.46
C LEU A 608 3.95 -13.02 -49.53
N ARG A 609 3.63 -12.10 -48.62
CA ARG A 609 4.21 -10.77 -48.57
C ARG A 609 5.68 -10.77 -48.11
N GLY A 610 6.02 -11.68 -47.21
CA GLY A 610 7.32 -11.66 -46.51
C GLY A 610 7.47 -10.48 -45.56
N LEU A 611 8.72 -10.28 -45.06
CA LEU A 611 9.05 -9.25 -44.06
C LEU A 611 9.68 -7.98 -44.65
N ARG A 612 9.49 -7.70 -45.91
CA ARG A 612 10.05 -6.48 -46.52
C ARG A 612 9.31 -5.26 -45.99
N PHE A 613 10.04 -4.27 -45.47
CA PHE A 613 9.52 -3.00 -44.98
C PHE A 613 10.54 -1.89 -45.17
N HIS A 614 10.09 -0.63 -45.15
CA HIS A 614 10.93 0.56 -45.11
C HIS A 614 10.68 1.26 -43.80
N VAL A 615 11.76 1.59 -43.07
CA VAL A 615 11.66 2.30 -41.80
C VAL A 615 11.19 3.73 -42.04
N ARG A 616 10.18 4.18 -41.27
CA ARG A 616 9.63 5.54 -41.32
C ARG A 616 9.46 6.05 -39.89
N ARG A 617 9.61 7.33 -39.70
CA ARG A 617 9.32 7.99 -38.45
C ARG A 617 7.81 8.10 -38.22
N ALA A 618 7.36 8.18 -36.98
CA ALA A 618 5.93 8.29 -36.65
C ALA A 618 5.29 9.53 -37.28
N GLU A 619 6.02 10.64 -37.39
CA GLU A 619 5.56 11.90 -37.96
C GLU A 619 5.31 11.80 -39.48
N GLU A 620 5.93 10.86 -40.17
CA GLU A 620 5.78 10.62 -41.60
C GLU A 620 4.56 9.74 -41.94
N ILE A 621 3.84 9.25 -40.90
CA ILE A 621 2.73 8.30 -41.03
C ILE A 621 1.41 9.00 -40.69
N PRO A 622 0.36 8.80 -41.50
CA PRO A 622 -0.94 9.39 -41.21
C PRO A 622 -1.43 8.99 -39.78
N PRO A 623 -1.91 9.94 -38.95
CA PRO A 623 -2.38 9.67 -37.59
C PRO A 623 -3.44 8.56 -37.49
N ASP A 624 -4.34 8.49 -38.47
CA ASP A 624 -5.35 7.43 -38.57
C ASP A 624 -4.75 6.02 -38.77
N ALA A 625 -3.62 5.92 -39.49
CA ALA A 625 -2.93 4.65 -39.67
C ALA A 625 -2.25 4.21 -38.36
N LEU A 626 -1.61 5.15 -37.63
CA LEU A 626 -1.05 4.88 -36.32
C LEU A 626 -2.13 4.47 -35.31
N ALA A 627 -3.26 5.19 -35.27
CA ALA A 627 -4.39 4.88 -34.38
C ALA A 627 -4.95 3.46 -34.62
N ARG A 628 -4.99 3.01 -35.89
CA ARG A 628 -5.39 1.62 -36.23
C ARG A 628 -4.39 0.59 -35.74
N ILE A 629 -3.08 0.88 -35.84
CA ILE A 629 -2.05 0.00 -35.34
C ILE A 629 -2.12 -0.06 -33.82
N ASP A 630 -2.27 1.08 -33.13
CA ASP A 630 -2.38 1.18 -31.67
C ASP A 630 -3.61 0.49 -31.13
N ALA A 631 -4.75 0.54 -31.83
CA ALA A 631 -5.94 -0.23 -31.51
C ALA A 631 -5.67 -1.75 -31.57
N CYS A 632 -4.88 -2.21 -32.54
CA CYS A 632 -4.46 -3.62 -32.60
C CYS A 632 -3.51 -3.99 -31.45
N VAL A 633 -2.59 -3.09 -31.06
CA VAL A 633 -1.72 -3.27 -29.88
C VAL A 633 -2.59 -3.41 -28.61
N ALA A 634 -3.51 -2.47 -28.39
CA ALA A 634 -4.39 -2.46 -27.23
C ALA A 634 -5.18 -3.77 -27.08
N VAL A 635 -5.77 -4.22 -28.16
CA VAL A 635 -6.57 -5.46 -28.15
C VAL A 635 -5.70 -6.70 -28.04
N SER A 636 -4.54 -6.76 -28.69
CA SER A 636 -3.63 -7.91 -28.56
C SER A 636 -3.07 -8.04 -27.13
N ALA A 637 -2.70 -6.94 -26.50
CA ALA A 637 -2.21 -6.91 -25.13
C ALA A 637 -3.31 -7.27 -24.10
N GLY A 638 -4.53 -6.77 -24.30
CA GLY A 638 -5.66 -7.05 -23.40
C GLY A 638 -6.19 -8.48 -23.53
N LEU A 639 -6.41 -8.97 -24.76
CA LEU A 639 -7.01 -10.27 -25.01
C LEU A 639 -6.06 -11.46 -24.96
N GLY A 640 -4.75 -11.24 -25.12
CA GLY A 640 -3.77 -12.33 -25.23
C GLY A 640 -3.84 -13.36 -24.09
N ARG A 641 -4.35 -12.96 -22.93
CA ARG A 641 -4.49 -13.78 -21.73
C ARG A 641 -5.84 -14.49 -21.60
N PHE A 642 -6.89 -13.92 -22.19
CA PHE A 642 -8.28 -14.36 -21.98
C PHE A 642 -8.87 -15.01 -23.20
N ASP A 643 -8.51 -14.52 -24.40
CA ASP A 643 -8.93 -15.08 -25.70
C ASP A 643 -7.78 -15.03 -26.71
N PRO A 644 -6.80 -15.94 -26.59
CA PRO A 644 -5.61 -15.94 -27.45
C PRO A 644 -5.91 -16.02 -28.95
N LEU A 645 -7.01 -16.65 -29.34
CA LEU A 645 -7.35 -16.81 -30.76
C LEU A 645 -7.81 -15.49 -31.38
N ARG A 646 -8.66 -14.73 -30.67
CA ARG A 646 -9.07 -13.42 -31.14
C ARG A 646 -7.96 -12.38 -30.99
N ALA A 647 -7.09 -12.52 -29.98
CA ALA A 647 -5.87 -11.73 -29.87
C ALA A 647 -4.96 -11.94 -31.11
N GLU A 648 -4.76 -13.18 -31.54
CA GLU A 648 -3.95 -13.51 -32.71
C GLU A 648 -4.53 -12.88 -34.00
N ALA A 649 -5.84 -12.78 -34.12
CA ALA A 649 -6.46 -12.06 -35.25
C ALA A 649 -6.09 -10.57 -35.26
N SER A 650 -5.91 -9.95 -34.08
CA SER A 650 -5.44 -8.56 -33.93
C SER A 650 -3.94 -8.44 -34.17
N VAL A 651 -3.15 -9.38 -33.68
CA VAL A 651 -1.69 -9.45 -33.91
C VAL A 651 -1.38 -9.54 -35.39
N THR A 652 -2.01 -10.50 -36.12
CA THR A 652 -1.77 -10.66 -37.55
C THR A 652 -2.18 -9.43 -38.38
N ARG A 653 -3.25 -8.73 -37.97
CA ARG A 653 -3.66 -7.48 -38.62
C ARG A 653 -2.69 -6.36 -38.32
N GLY A 654 -2.32 -6.19 -37.05
CA GLY A 654 -1.37 -5.17 -36.61
C GLY A 654 0.00 -5.34 -37.28
N LEU A 655 0.48 -6.59 -37.42
CA LEU A 655 1.72 -6.90 -38.10
C LEU A 655 1.66 -6.53 -39.60
N LEU A 656 0.57 -6.86 -40.31
CA LEU A 656 0.38 -6.44 -41.72
C LEU A 656 0.40 -4.92 -41.88
N LEU A 657 -0.27 -4.19 -40.99
CA LEU A 657 -0.30 -2.73 -40.99
C LEU A 657 1.08 -2.15 -40.65
N SER A 658 1.75 -2.68 -39.64
CA SER A 658 3.09 -2.19 -39.21
C SER A 658 4.15 -2.47 -40.28
N LEU A 659 4.09 -3.60 -40.99
CA LEU A 659 4.95 -3.89 -42.14
C LEU A 659 4.71 -2.94 -43.30
N ARG A 660 3.48 -2.45 -43.52
CA ARG A 660 3.14 -1.49 -44.55
C ARG A 660 3.73 -0.11 -44.27
N TRP A 661 3.67 0.34 -43.03
CA TRP A 661 4.05 1.69 -42.63
C TRP A 661 5.49 1.80 -42.13
N GLY A 662 6.04 0.74 -41.50
CA GLY A 662 7.46 0.64 -41.13
C GLY A 662 7.89 1.46 -39.91
N GLU A 663 6.97 1.83 -39.02
CA GLU A 663 7.31 2.51 -37.75
C GLU A 663 8.00 1.52 -36.81
N PRO A 664 9.23 1.80 -36.32
CA PRO A 664 10.07 0.82 -35.64
C PRO A 664 9.47 0.24 -34.35
N TYR A 665 8.88 1.08 -33.48
CA TYR A 665 8.35 0.67 -32.19
C TYR A 665 7.18 -0.35 -32.34
N ARG A 666 6.19 0.00 -33.15
CA ARG A 666 5.00 -0.83 -33.36
C ARG A 666 5.31 -2.10 -34.14
N LEU A 667 6.26 -2.00 -35.08
CA LEU A 667 6.72 -3.17 -35.85
C LEU A 667 7.51 -4.13 -34.94
N ALA A 668 8.38 -3.64 -34.06
CA ALA A 668 9.09 -4.44 -33.06
C ALA A 668 8.10 -5.19 -32.15
N TRP A 669 7.06 -4.49 -31.66
CA TRP A 669 6.00 -5.05 -30.83
C TRP A 669 5.31 -6.24 -31.51
N PHE A 670 4.82 -6.06 -32.75
CA PHE A 670 4.07 -7.13 -33.43
C PHE A 670 4.95 -8.29 -33.88
N LEU A 671 6.21 -8.04 -34.22
CA LEU A 671 7.16 -9.12 -34.53
C LEU A 671 7.47 -9.95 -33.28
N ALA A 672 7.69 -9.30 -32.14
CA ALA A 672 7.94 -9.99 -30.88
C ALA A 672 6.68 -10.77 -30.41
N THR A 673 5.49 -10.17 -30.48
CA THR A 673 4.24 -10.84 -30.10
C THR A 673 3.95 -12.03 -31.01
N GLU A 674 4.16 -11.90 -32.34
CA GLU A 674 4.00 -13.01 -33.26
C GLU A 674 4.99 -14.13 -32.98
N ALA A 675 6.25 -13.80 -32.63
CA ALA A 675 7.23 -14.80 -32.23
C ALA A 675 6.85 -15.52 -30.94
N VAL A 676 6.30 -14.85 -29.92
CA VAL A 676 5.74 -15.49 -28.72
C VAL A 676 4.61 -16.44 -29.07
N ASN A 677 3.67 -16.00 -29.93
CA ASN A 677 2.57 -16.84 -30.35
C ASN A 677 3.04 -18.08 -31.15
N ARG A 678 4.16 -18.00 -31.84
CA ARG A 678 4.80 -19.16 -32.51
C ARG A 678 5.55 -20.06 -31.53
N ALA A 679 6.13 -19.51 -30.47
CA ALA A 679 6.81 -20.27 -29.44
C ALA A 679 5.86 -21.25 -28.69
N ILE A 680 4.55 -21.04 -28.76
CA ILE A 680 3.51 -21.97 -28.27
C ILE A 680 3.67 -23.38 -28.86
N ALA A 681 4.19 -23.50 -30.11
CA ALA A 681 4.49 -24.76 -30.74
C ALA A 681 5.77 -25.44 -30.21
N GLY A 682 6.48 -24.79 -29.28
CA GLY A 682 7.69 -25.32 -28.63
C GLY A 682 8.94 -25.32 -29.52
N GLY A 683 9.80 -26.34 -29.36
CA GLY A 683 11.12 -26.39 -30.00
C GLY A 683 11.13 -26.38 -31.53
N ALA A 684 10.09 -26.92 -32.16
CA ALA A 684 9.95 -26.90 -33.61
C ALA A 684 9.96 -25.49 -34.23
N ALA A 685 9.53 -24.50 -33.46
CA ALA A 685 9.49 -23.09 -33.88
C ALA A 685 10.76 -22.30 -33.54
N ARG A 686 11.78 -22.88 -32.89
CA ARG A 686 12.91 -22.17 -32.27
C ARG A 686 13.64 -21.25 -33.28
N VAL A 687 14.07 -21.77 -34.43
CA VAL A 687 14.80 -20.98 -35.45
C VAL A 687 13.97 -19.79 -35.93
N TYR A 688 12.69 -20.02 -36.14
CA TYR A 688 11.76 -18.97 -36.55
C TYR A 688 11.61 -17.87 -35.48
N VAL A 689 11.42 -18.28 -34.21
CA VAL A 689 11.27 -17.39 -33.06
C VAL A 689 12.54 -16.55 -32.85
N ASP A 690 13.72 -17.20 -32.81
CA ASP A 690 14.99 -16.51 -32.57
C ASP A 690 15.27 -15.48 -33.67
N ARG A 691 15.02 -15.81 -34.96
CA ARG A 691 15.18 -14.86 -36.08
C ARG A 691 14.24 -13.64 -35.94
N ARG A 692 12.97 -13.86 -35.58
CA ARG A 692 12.00 -12.76 -35.43
C ARG A 692 12.32 -11.88 -34.22
N MET A 693 12.72 -12.47 -33.11
CA MET A 693 13.13 -11.73 -31.92
C MET A 693 14.37 -10.87 -32.19
N SER A 694 15.34 -11.37 -32.94
CA SER A 694 16.52 -10.58 -33.33
C SER A 694 16.17 -9.34 -34.16
N ILE A 695 15.22 -9.48 -35.10
CA ILE A 695 14.73 -8.33 -35.88
C ILE A 695 13.96 -7.36 -34.98
N ALA A 696 13.12 -7.86 -34.08
CA ALA A 696 12.36 -7.03 -33.15
C ALA A 696 13.27 -6.26 -32.18
N GLU A 697 14.34 -6.88 -31.67
CA GLU A 697 15.35 -6.22 -30.83
C GLU A 697 16.05 -5.08 -31.57
N SER A 698 16.48 -5.33 -32.82
CA SER A 698 17.12 -4.29 -33.63
C SER A 698 16.19 -3.08 -33.87
N LEU A 699 14.92 -3.33 -34.16
CA LEU A 699 13.91 -2.28 -34.34
C LEU A 699 13.59 -1.54 -33.04
N ALA A 700 13.53 -2.26 -31.92
CA ALA A 700 13.31 -1.65 -30.60
C ALA A 700 14.45 -0.69 -30.25
N ILE A 701 15.70 -1.06 -30.51
CA ILE A 701 16.88 -0.18 -30.35
C ILE A 701 16.78 1.01 -31.28
N GLN A 702 16.44 0.78 -32.55
CA GLN A 702 16.31 1.84 -33.58
C GLN A 702 15.17 2.83 -33.25
N SER A 703 14.14 2.40 -32.52
CA SER A 703 13.05 3.29 -32.08
C SER A 703 13.51 4.38 -31.10
N GLY A 704 14.70 4.23 -30.51
CA GLY A 704 15.24 5.16 -29.50
C GLY A 704 14.50 5.16 -28.17
N THR A 705 13.55 4.22 -27.98
CA THR A 705 12.72 4.15 -26.78
C THR A 705 13.11 2.94 -25.92
N SER A 706 13.55 3.20 -24.69
CA SER A 706 14.00 2.16 -23.77
C SER A 706 12.89 1.20 -23.35
N HIS A 707 11.64 1.68 -23.27
CA HIS A 707 10.49 0.81 -22.99
C HIS A 707 10.22 -0.19 -24.14
N ALA A 708 10.52 0.14 -25.39
CA ALA A 708 10.43 -0.82 -26.50
C ALA A 708 11.43 -1.97 -26.31
N VAL A 709 12.68 -1.63 -25.94
CA VAL A 709 13.74 -2.61 -25.68
C VAL A 709 13.35 -3.52 -24.52
N ALA A 710 12.83 -2.96 -23.43
CA ALA A 710 12.37 -3.72 -22.28
C ALA A 710 11.20 -4.65 -22.63
N ALA A 711 10.18 -4.17 -23.36
CA ALA A 711 9.04 -4.95 -23.79
C ALA A 711 9.45 -6.14 -24.68
N VAL A 712 10.31 -5.90 -25.68
CA VAL A 712 10.81 -6.97 -26.55
C VAL A 712 11.65 -7.98 -25.76
N ARG A 713 12.44 -7.55 -24.77
CA ARG A 713 13.20 -8.43 -23.89
C ARG A 713 12.29 -9.32 -23.04
N VAL A 714 11.25 -8.76 -22.44
CA VAL A 714 10.24 -9.54 -21.70
C VAL A 714 9.57 -10.57 -22.62
N MET A 715 9.15 -10.18 -23.83
CA MET A 715 8.57 -11.10 -24.81
C MET A 715 9.55 -12.20 -25.23
N LYS A 716 10.84 -11.90 -25.35
CA LYS A 716 11.88 -12.90 -25.63
C LYS A 716 12.02 -13.90 -24.48
N GLY A 717 11.96 -13.41 -23.22
CA GLY A 717 11.94 -14.28 -22.04
C GLY A 717 10.70 -15.18 -22.02
N MET A 718 9.52 -14.64 -22.36
CA MET A 718 8.31 -15.47 -22.50
C MET A 718 8.46 -16.56 -23.57
N ALA A 719 9.03 -16.23 -24.71
CA ALA A 719 9.27 -17.21 -25.78
C ALA A 719 10.28 -18.27 -25.35
N ALA A 720 11.31 -17.91 -24.60
CA ALA A 720 12.27 -18.83 -24.03
C ALA A 720 11.63 -19.79 -23.02
N LEU A 721 10.75 -19.31 -22.12
CA LEU A 721 9.98 -20.16 -21.21
C LEU A 721 9.11 -21.19 -21.99
N LEU A 722 8.34 -20.72 -22.99
CA LEU A 722 7.50 -21.60 -23.79
C LEU A 722 8.29 -22.69 -24.52
N GLN A 723 9.57 -22.48 -24.71
CA GLN A 723 10.50 -23.43 -25.31
C GLN A 723 11.33 -24.25 -24.32
N GLY A 724 11.08 -24.11 -23.00
CA GLY A 724 11.79 -24.87 -21.96
C GLY A 724 13.18 -24.39 -21.66
N ARG A 725 13.53 -23.14 -21.96
CA ARG A 725 14.83 -22.51 -21.67
C ARG A 725 14.72 -21.67 -20.36
N TRP A 726 14.65 -22.35 -19.22
CA TRP A 726 14.22 -21.78 -17.95
C TRP A 726 15.14 -20.67 -17.44
N ARG A 727 16.47 -20.91 -17.38
CA ARG A 727 17.45 -19.93 -16.91
C ARG A 727 17.55 -18.73 -17.83
N GLU A 728 17.58 -18.94 -19.15
CA GLU A 728 17.58 -17.86 -20.13
C GLU A 728 16.31 -17.02 -20.02
N ALA A 729 15.16 -17.68 -19.90
CA ALA A 729 13.88 -17.00 -19.71
C ALA A 729 13.89 -16.10 -18.46
N ARG A 730 14.34 -16.65 -17.32
CA ARG A 730 14.44 -15.91 -16.08
C ARG A 730 15.35 -14.68 -16.19
N ASP A 731 16.57 -14.84 -16.70
CA ASP A 731 17.53 -13.75 -16.89
C ASP A 731 16.96 -12.63 -17.77
N LEU A 732 16.32 -12.98 -18.89
CA LEU A 732 15.70 -12.01 -19.79
C LEU A 732 14.53 -11.28 -19.15
N LEU A 733 13.70 -11.98 -18.35
CA LEU A 733 12.54 -11.43 -17.69
C LEU A 733 12.95 -10.51 -16.53
N ASP A 734 13.89 -10.92 -15.69
CA ASP A 734 14.39 -10.12 -14.57
C ASP A 734 15.13 -8.86 -15.10
N ARG A 735 15.95 -8.96 -16.15
CA ARG A 735 16.57 -7.78 -16.81
C ARG A 735 15.55 -6.88 -17.52
N GLY A 736 14.51 -7.45 -18.11
CA GLY A 736 13.42 -6.68 -18.72
C GLY A 736 12.66 -5.89 -17.66
N GLU A 737 12.33 -6.51 -16.53
CA GLU A 737 11.70 -5.86 -15.40
C GLU A 737 12.58 -4.74 -14.82
N ALA A 738 13.90 -4.98 -14.66
CA ALA A 738 14.82 -4.00 -14.14
C ALA A 738 14.87 -2.73 -15.00
N VAL A 739 14.95 -2.87 -16.34
CA VAL A 739 14.92 -1.72 -17.26
C VAL A 739 13.59 -0.97 -17.19
N LEU A 740 12.46 -1.67 -17.09
CA LEU A 740 11.15 -1.02 -16.90
C LEU A 740 11.11 -0.23 -15.59
N ARG A 741 11.77 -0.72 -14.54
CA ARG A 741 11.84 -0.10 -13.22
C ARG A 741 12.77 1.11 -13.19
N GLU A 742 13.98 1.01 -13.75
CA GLU A 742 14.99 2.09 -13.73
C GLU A 742 14.53 3.36 -14.46
N GLN A 743 13.71 3.20 -15.48
CA GLN A 743 13.37 4.30 -16.38
C GLN A 743 12.22 5.17 -15.86
N GLY A 744 11.65 4.87 -14.68
CA GLY A 744 10.57 5.66 -14.12
C GLY A 744 9.47 5.93 -15.16
N ILE A 745 9.17 4.94 -16.02
CA ILE A 745 8.26 5.12 -17.14
C ILE A 745 6.93 5.57 -16.55
N GLU A 746 6.71 6.86 -16.61
CA GLU A 746 5.42 7.44 -16.31
C GLU A 746 4.37 6.63 -17.07
N PHE A 747 3.40 6.11 -16.38
CA PHE A 747 2.31 5.27 -16.90
C PHE A 747 1.56 5.92 -18.08
N HIS A 748 1.96 7.12 -18.48
CA HIS A 748 1.25 8.01 -19.40
C HIS A 748 1.66 7.91 -20.86
N THR A 749 2.78 7.27 -21.21
CA THR A 749 3.34 7.42 -22.57
C THR A 749 3.47 6.13 -23.40
N GLY A 750 3.14 4.97 -22.87
CA GLY A 750 3.29 3.70 -23.60
C GLY A 750 2.03 2.85 -23.60
N VAL A 751 1.53 2.51 -24.80
CA VAL A 751 0.41 1.60 -24.98
C VAL A 751 0.74 0.23 -24.35
N GLY A 752 0.08 -0.12 -23.25
CA GLY A 752 0.11 -1.48 -22.69
C GLY A 752 1.23 -1.84 -21.72
N LEU A 753 2.10 -0.92 -21.29
CA LEU A 753 3.30 -1.23 -20.50
C LEU A 753 3.05 -1.59 -19.04
N SER A 754 2.02 -1.04 -18.40
CA SER A 754 1.69 -1.36 -17.00
C SER A 754 1.49 -2.87 -16.73
N ASN A 755 1.10 -3.62 -17.74
CA ASN A 755 0.90 -5.06 -17.66
C ASN A 755 2.18 -5.87 -17.81
N PHE A 756 3.25 -5.27 -18.36
CA PHE A 756 4.49 -5.99 -18.59
C PHE A 756 5.23 -6.35 -17.30
N PHE A 757 5.06 -5.57 -16.24
CA PHE A 757 5.58 -5.95 -14.92
C PHE A 757 4.98 -7.26 -14.43
N ASP A 758 3.65 -7.36 -14.43
CA ASP A 758 2.98 -8.59 -14.00
C ASP A 758 3.33 -9.78 -14.90
N PHE A 759 3.51 -9.54 -16.19
CA PHE A 759 3.99 -10.57 -17.11
C PHE A 759 5.42 -11.01 -16.78
N ALA A 760 6.35 -10.06 -16.69
CA ALA A 760 7.73 -10.36 -16.40
C ALA A 760 7.85 -11.17 -15.10
N ARG A 761 7.19 -10.71 -14.04
CA ARG A 761 7.16 -11.37 -12.73
C ARG A 761 6.55 -12.76 -12.79
N ASN A 762 5.36 -12.90 -13.40
CA ASN A 762 4.69 -14.19 -13.50
C ASN A 762 5.53 -15.22 -14.25
N TYR A 763 6.07 -14.86 -15.40
CA TYR A 763 6.87 -15.78 -16.20
C TYR A 763 8.26 -16.04 -15.61
N ALA A 764 8.85 -15.07 -14.88
CA ALA A 764 10.08 -15.27 -14.13
C ALA A 764 9.88 -16.28 -12.97
N LEU A 765 8.76 -16.16 -12.23
CA LEU A 765 8.41 -17.13 -11.18
C LEU A 765 8.17 -18.53 -11.74
N TRP A 766 7.45 -18.67 -12.86
CA TRP A 766 7.29 -19.98 -13.52
C TRP A 766 8.63 -20.52 -14.05
N SER A 767 9.54 -19.66 -14.52
CA SER A 767 10.89 -20.07 -14.91
C SER A 767 11.66 -20.61 -13.70
N ALA A 768 11.62 -19.92 -12.56
CA ALA A 768 12.20 -20.37 -11.29
C ALA A 768 11.56 -21.67 -10.78
N TYR A 769 10.24 -21.84 -10.95
CA TYR A 769 9.53 -23.08 -10.63
C TYR A 769 10.11 -24.29 -11.37
N TYR A 770 10.26 -24.19 -12.71
CA TYR A 770 10.81 -25.28 -13.51
C TYR A 770 12.30 -25.48 -13.27
N ALA A 771 13.05 -24.42 -13.00
CA ALA A 771 14.46 -24.47 -12.61
C ALA A 771 14.66 -24.99 -11.17
N GLY A 772 13.61 -25.28 -10.42
CA GLY A 772 13.68 -25.82 -9.06
C GLY A 772 14.24 -24.85 -8.01
N GLU A 773 14.20 -23.56 -8.26
CA GLU A 773 14.73 -22.50 -7.38
C GLU A 773 13.72 -22.16 -6.28
N VAL A 774 13.46 -23.15 -5.41
CA VAL A 774 12.40 -23.07 -4.40
C VAL A 774 12.67 -22.01 -3.35
N ALA A 775 13.92 -21.86 -2.93
CA ALA A 775 14.35 -20.85 -1.95
C ALA A 775 14.11 -19.41 -2.47
N ASP A 776 14.40 -19.16 -3.75
CA ASP A 776 14.12 -17.88 -4.40
C ASP A 776 12.60 -17.60 -4.49
N LEU A 777 11.82 -18.61 -4.89
CA LEU A 777 10.36 -18.50 -4.91
C LEU A 777 9.79 -18.18 -3.52
N ALA A 778 10.29 -18.85 -2.47
CA ALA A 778 9.88 -18.63 -1.09
C ALA A 778 10.17 -17.19 -0.61
N GLN A 779 11.25 -16.58 -1.10
CA GLN A 779 11.60 -15.20 -0.80
C GLN A 779 10.78 -14.18 -1.58
N ARG A 780 10.57 -14.37 -2.89
CA ARG A 780 9.94 -13.39 -3.79
C ARG A 780 8.41 -13.40 -3.76
N LEU A 781 7.81 -14.60 -3.68
CA LEU A 781 6.37 -14.79 -3.88
C LEU A 781 5.50 -14.05 -2.85
N PRO A 782 5.80 -14.05 -1.53
CA PRO A 782 4.95 -13.39 -0.53
C PRO A 782 4.76 -11.90 -0.77
N ALA A 783 5.81 -11.18 -1.15
CA ALA A 783 5.75 -9.76 -1.46
C ALA A 783 4.88 -9.48 -2.69
N LEU A 784 5.02 -10.28 -3.75
CA LEU A 784 4.23 -10.14 -4.98
C LEU A 784 2.75 -10.46 -4.77
N VAL A 785 2.43 -11.48 -3.97
CA VAL A 785 1.06 -11.81 -3.56
C VAL A 785 0.45 -10.66 -2.76
N ALA A 786 1.19 -10.08 -1.82
CA ALA A 786 0.72 -8.93 -1.03
C ALA A 786 0.40 -7.72 -1.93
N ILE A 787 1.28 -7.39 -2.89
CA ILE A 787 1.05 -6.31 -3.87
C ILE A 787 -0.20 -6.60 -4.72
N ALA A 788 -0.33 -7.81 -5.26
CA ALA A 788 -1.48 -8.19 -6.09
C ALA A 788 -2.80 -8.11 -5.32
N ARG A 789 -2.82 -8.55 -4.04
CA ARG A 789 -3.99 -8.49 -3.16
C ARG A 789 -4.42 -7.05 -2.91
N ARG A 790 -3.51 -6.14 -2.61
CA ARG A 790 -3.81 -4.72 -2.38
C ARG A 790 -4.38 -4.02 -3.60
N ARG A 791 -3.81 -4.33 -4.77
CA ARG A 791 -4.30 -3.79 -6.05
C ARG A 791 -5.63 -4.37 -6.49
N ARG A 792 -6.16 -5.37 -5.75
CA ARG A 792 -7.26 -6.21 -6.23
C ARG A 792 -7.00 -6.68 -7.67
N ASN A 793 -5.72 -6.92 -7.99
CA ASN A 793 -5.31 -7.51 -9.27
C ASN A 793 -5.49 -9.03 -9.18
N TYR A 794 -6.73 -9.47 -9.31
CA TYR A 794 -7.09 -10.88 -9.18
C TYR A 794 -6.46 -11.74 -10.28
N TYR A 795 -6.13 -11.14 -11.42
CA TYR A 795 -5.33 -11.82 -12.44
C TYR A 795 -3.94 -12.21 -11.92
N ALA A 796 -3.19 -11.26 -11.38
CA ALA A 796 -1.86 -11.53 -10.83
C ALA A 796 -1.95 -12.44 -9.61
N LEU A 797 -2.91 -12.20 -8.72
CA LEU A 797 -3.13 -13.01 -7.52
C LEU A 797 -3.37 -14.48 -7.84
N ALA A 798 -4.25 -14.79 -8.81
CA ALA A 798 -4.51 -16.16 -9.23
C ALA A 798 -3.28 -16.84 -9.87
N ASN A 799 -2.48 -16.10 -10.63
CA ASN A 799 -1.25 -16.64 -11.21
C ASN A 799 -0.16 -16.90 -10.17
N PHE A 800 -0.02 -16.03 -9.17
CA PHE A 800 0.99 -16.18 -8.12
C PHE A 800 0.61 -17.27 -7.12
N ALA A 801 -0.65 -17.34 -6.69
CA ALA A 801 -1.17 -18.39 -5.80
C ALA A 801 -1.08 -19.79 -6.42
N ALA A 802 -1.05 -19.89 -7.76
CA ALA A 802 -0.88 -21.16 -8.46
C ALA A 802 0.52 -21.80 -8.27
N ILE A 803 1.49 -21.01 -7.84
CA ILE A 803 2.85 -21.48 -7.56
C ILE A 803 2.91 -22.03 -6.13
N SER A 804 2.33 -23.21 -5.92
CA SER A 804 2.22 -23.88 -4.62
C SER A 804 3.54 -24.41 -4.05
N LEU A 805 4.59 -24.49 -4.87
CA LEU A 805 5.84 -25.17 -4.55
C LEU A 805 6.52 -24.68 -3.25
N PRO A 806 6.59 -23.35 -2.94
CA PRO A 806 7.16 -22.89 -1.67
C PRO A 806 6.40 -23.34 -0.43
N ALA A 807 5.06 -23.39 -0.50
CA ALA A 807 4.24 -23.86 0.62
C ALA A 807 4.38 -25.37 0.81
N LEU A 808 4.44 -26.15 -0.28
CA LEU A 808 4.70 -27.58 -0.23
C LEU A 808 6.10 -27.89 0.28
N ALA A 809 7.11 -27.11 -0.07
CA ALA A 809 8.47 -27.24 0.44
C ALA A 809 8.54 -26.98 1.95
N ALA A 810 7.75 -26.06 2.46
CA ALA A 810 7.60 -25.78 3.89
C ALA A 810 6.70 -26.79 4.65
N ASP A 811 6.27 -27.86 3.99
CA ASP A 811 5.33 -28.88 4.49
C ASP A 811 3.95 -28.33 4.89
N ASP A 812 3.49 -27.28 4.21
CA ASP A 812 2.22 -26.61 4.46
C ASP A 812 1.31 -26.58 3.21
N PRO A 813 0.77 -27.73 2.78
CA PRO A 813 -0.17 -27.79 1.65
C PRO A 813 -1.51 -27.06 1.94
N GLY A 814 -1.89 -26.90 3.22
CA GLY A 814 -3.12 -26.18 3.61
C GLY A 814 -3.05 -24.70 3.24
N ARG A 815 -1.91 -24.09 3.44
CA ARG A 815 -1.65 -22.71 3.03
C ARG A 815 -1.79 -22.53 1.50
N ALA A 816 -1.22 -23.42 0.70
CA ALA A 816 -1.33 -23.37 -0.76
C ALA A 816 -2.80 -23.45 -1.22
N GLU A 817 -3.61 -24.31 -0.59
CA GLU A 817 -5.04 -24.44 -0.89
C GLU A 817 -5.83 -23.21 -0.50
N GLU A 818 -5.53 -22.62 0.66
CA GLU A 818 -6.21 -21.40 1.13
C GLU A 818 -5.90 -20.20 0.23
N GLU A 819 -4.62 -19.96 -0.07
CA GLU A 819 -4.19 -18.87 -0.95
C GLU A 819 -4.84 -19.00 -2.34
N MET A 820 -4.93 -20.20 -2.89
CA MET A 820 -5.56 -20.45 -4.19
C MET A 820 -7.08 -20.27 -4.14
N ARG A 821 -7.75 -20.72 -3.08
CA ARG A 821 -9.19 -20.55 -2.86
C ARG A 821 -9.56 -19.07 -2.75
N GLU A 822 -8.80 -18.30 -1.97
CA GLU A 822 -8.95 -16.85 -1.88
C GLU A 822 -8.83 -16.21 -3.27
N ALA A 823 -7.77 -16.51 -4.01
CA ALA A 823 -7.54 -15.94 -5.33
C ALA A 823 -8.66 -16.23 -6.32
N MET A 824 -9.20 -17.45 -6.30
CA MET A 824 -10.27 -17.87 -7.20
C MET A 824 -11.66 -17.41 -6.78
N SER A 825 -11.88 -17.03 -5.51
CA SER A 825 -13.18 -16.53 -5.04
C SER A 825 -13.62 -15.26 -5.77
N HIS A 826 -12.68 -14.48 -6.25
CA HIS A 826 -12.89 -13.23 -6.99
C HIS A 826 -12.77 -13.38 -8.51
N TRP A 827 -12.38 -14.58 -8.99
CA TRP A 827 -12.18 -14.80 -10.42
C TRP A 827 -13.51 -15.11 -11.14
N SER A 828 -13.61 -14.72 -12.42
CA SER A 828 -14.80 -15.00 -13.25
C SER A 828 -15.14 -16.48 -13.29
N ARG A 829 -16.41 -16.81 -13.09
CA ARG A 829 -16.95 -18.18 -13.23
C ARG A 829 -17.41 -18.50 -14.68
N HIS A 830 -17.36 -17.53 -15.57
CA HIS A 830 -17.75 -17.69 -16.96
C HIS A 830 -16.56 -18.10 -17.82
N GLY A 831 -16.72 -19.20 -18.56
CA GLY A 831 -15.63 -19.74 -19.38
C GLY A 831 -14.58 -20.53 -18.58
N PHE A 832 -13.62 -21.11 -19.32
CA PHE A 832 -12.51 -21.88 -18.74
C PHE A 832 -11.19 -21.21 -19.16
N HIS A 833 -10.63 -20.42 -18.24
CA HIS A 833 -9.39 -19.67 -18.46
C HIS A 833 -8.16 -20.40 -17.89
N ILE A 834 -6.97 -19.89 -18.20
CA ILE A 834 -5.71 -20.48 -17.71
C ILE A 834 -5.63 -20.46 -16.16
N GLN A 835 -6.27 -19.51 -15.48
CA GLN A 835 -6.34 -19.44 -14.02
C GLN A 835 -7.09 -20.63 -13.42
N HIS A 836 -8.18 -21.07 -14.08
CA HIS A 836 -8.88 -22.30 -13.67
C HIS A 836 -7.96 -23.51 -13.80
N LEU A 837 -7.20 -23.58 -14.93
CA LEU A 837 -6.25 -24.66 -15.15
C LEU A 837 -5.13 -24.66 -14.10
N TYR A 838 -4.63 -23.48 -13.71
CA TYR A 838 -3.62 -23.32 -12.67
C TYR A 838 -4.16 -23.67 -11.27
N ALA A 839 -5.42 -23.32 -10.97
CA ALA A 839 -6.06 -23.70 -9.72
C ALA A 839 -6.19 -25.22 -9.59
N LEU A 840 -6.63 -25.89 -10.66
CA LEU A 840 -6.68 -27.36 -10.71
C LEU A 840 -5.29 -27.98 -10.53
N TYR A 841 -4.28 -27.40 -11.15
CA TYR A 841 -2.89 -27.85 -11.03
C TYR A 841 -2.38 -27.73 -9.59
N SER A 842 -2.56 -26.56 -8.94
CA SER A 842 -2.16 -26.35 -7.55
C SER A 842 -2.83 -27.33 -6.58
N GLN A 843 -4.12 -27.57 -6.73
CA GLN A 843 -4.86 -28.51 -5.91
C GLN A 843 -4.38 -29.96 -6.09
N LEU A 844 -4.11 -30.37 -7.33
CA LEU A 844 -3.52 -31.67 -7.62
C LEU A 844 -2.14 -31.85 -6.99
N GLN A 845 -1.32 -30.82 -7.01
CA GLN A 845 -0.02 -30.85 -6.35
C GLN A 845 -0.15 -31.07 -4.83
N CYS A 846 -1.14 -30.43 -4.18
CA CYS A 846 -1.41 -30.63 -2.77
C CYS A 846 -1.86 -32.06 -2.42
N HIS A 847 -2.77 -32.66 -3.22
CA HIS A 847 -3.19 -34.05 -3.03
C HIS A 847 -2.03 -35.04 -3.23
N LEU A 848 -1.26 -34.87 -4.30
CA LEU A 848 -0.09 -35.72 -4.57
C LEU A 848 1.00 -35.58 -3.49
N TYR A 849 1.22 -34.39 -2.96
CA TYR A 849 2.16 -34.15 -1.88
C TYR A 849 1.76 -34.84 -0.56
N ARG A 850 0.46 -34.86 -0.26
CA ARG A 850 -0.07 -35.61 0.91
C ARG A 850 -0.03 -37.12 0.72
N GLY A 851 0.25 -37.62 -0.49
CA GLY A 851 0.19 -39.03 -0.83
C GLY A 851 -1.25 -39.53 -1.12
N ASP A 852 -2.21 -38.60 -1.23
CA ASP A 852 -3.61 -38.92 -1.55
C ASP A 852 -3.80 -39.09 -3.07
N GLY A 853 -3.26 -40.18 -3.58
CA GLY A 853 -3.29 -40.48 -5.02
C GLY A 853 -4.71 -40.75 -5.54
N VAL A 854 -5.60 -41.33 -4.72
CA VAL A 854 -6.97 -41.65 -5.12
C VAL A 854 -7.75 -40.37 -5.40
N THR A 855 -7.78 -39.46 -4.44
CA THR A 855 -8.45 -38.17 -4.61
C THR A 855 -7.84 -37.36 -5.77
N ALA A 856 -6.51 -37.36 -5.90
CA ALA A 856 -5.85 -36.71 -7.03
C ALA A 856 -6.31 -37.28 -8.38
N TRP A 857 -6.47 -38.59 -8.49
CA TRP A 857 -6.95 -39.22 -9.71
C TRP A 857 -8.41 -38.90 -10.00
N GLU A 858 -9.30 -39.06 -9.02
CA GLU A 858 -10.73 -38.75 -9.14
C GLU A 858 -10.96 -37.31 -9.60
N TYR A 859 -10.20 -36.40 -9.02
CA TYR A 859 -10.25 -34.99 -9.38
C TYR A 859 -9.81 -34.74 -10.83
N VAL A 860 -8.71 -35.35 -11.26
CA VAL A 860 -8.29 -35.29 -12.68
C VAL A 860 -9.34 -35.88 -13.60
N GLU A 861 -9.88 -37.07 -13.30
CA GLU A 861 -10.85 -37.75 -14.13
C GLU A 861 -12.12 -36.91 -14.31
N GLN A 862 -12.61 -36.31 -13.25
CA GLN A 862 -13.75 -35.38 -13.27
C GLN A 862 -13.50 -34.14 -14.14
N GLN A 863 -12.32 -33.51 -14.03
CA GLN A 863 -12.02 -32.27 -14.74
C GLN A 863 -11.50 -32.48 -16.18
N TRP A 864 -11.03 -33.69 -16.50
CA TRP A 864 -10.40 -33.97 -17.77
C TRP A 864 -11.24 -33.62 -19.01
N PRO A 865 -12.57 -33.87 -19.05
CA PRO A 865 -13.39 -33.52 -20.21
C PRO A 865 -13.37 -32.01 -20.53
N VAL A 866 -13.32 -31.17 -19.53
CA VAL A 866 -13.25 -29.70 -19.67
C VAL A 866 -11.85 -29.30 -20.17
N ILE A 867 -10.80 -29.84 -19.54
CA ILE A 867 -9.41 -29.58 -19.91
C ILE A 867 -9.16 -30.00 -21.37
N ALA A 868 -9.60 -31.22 -21.77
CA ALA A 868 -9.38 -31.77 -23.09
C ALA A 868 -10.09 -30.97 -24.21
N LYS A 869 -11.25 -30.36 -23.91
CA LYS A 869 -12.00 -29.51 -24.84
C LYS A 869 -11.43 -28.08 -24.89
N SER A 870 -10.63 -27.66 -23.93
CA SER A 870 -10.06 -26.34 -23.89
C SER A 870 -8.99 -26.14 -24.97
N LEU A 871 -8.86 -24.91 -25.49
CA LEU A 871 -7.81 -24.55 -26.44
C LEU A 871 -6.42 -24.46 -25.76
N LEU A 872 -6.36 -24.57 -24.44
CA LEU A 872 -5.12 -24.42 -23.66
C LEU A 872 -4.14 -25.56 -23.95
N LEU A 873 -4.62 -26.75 -24.23
CA LEU A 873 -3.77 -27.88 -24.62
C LEU A 873 -3.10 -27.71 -26.01
N ARG A 874 -3.37 -26.62 -26.75
CA ARG A 874 -2.59 -26.26 -27.94
C ARG A 874 -1.22 -25.73 -27.61
N VAL A 875 -1.04 -25.18 -26.41
CA VAL A 875 0.25 -24.73 -25.87
C VAL A 875 1.06 -25.96 -25.47
N GLN A 876 2.19 -26.22 -26.13
CA GLN A 876 3.00 -27.42 -25.90
C GLN A 876 3.44 -27.54 -24.44
N LEU A 877 3.87 -26.44 -23.81
CA LEU A 877 4.22 -26.38 -22.38
C LEU A 877 3.09 -26.89 -21.49
N ILE A 878 1.87 -26.40 -21.70
CA ILE A 878 0.68 -26.77 -20.92
C ILE A 878 0.32 -28.25 -21.19
N ARG A 879 0.41 -28.66 -22.44
CA ARG A 879 0.11 -30.04 -22.85
C ARG A 879 1.07 -31.04 -22.22
N GLY A 880 2.37 -30.76 -22.24
CA GLY A 880 3.37 -31.57 -21.57
C GLY A 880 3.17 -31.65 -20.06
N LEU A 881 2.91 -30.52 -19.42
CA LEU A 881 2.61 -30.45 -18.00
C LEU A 881 1.40 -31.33 -17.63
N TRP A 882 0.31 -31.24 -18.38
CA TRP A 882 -0.95 -31.93 -18.06
C TRP A 882 -0.96 -33.42 -18.41
N TRP A 883 -0.29 -33.88 -19.49
CA TRP A 883 -0.08 -35.28 -19.71
C TRP A 883 0.73 -35.91 -18.59
N HIS A 884 1.78 -35.24 -18.14
CA HIS A 884 2.62 -35.69 -17.04
C HIS A 884 1.85 -35.69 -15.70
N THR A 885 1.09 -34.65 -15.39
CA THR A 885 0.29 -34.57 -14.17
C THR A 885 -0.77 -35.68 -14.11
N ARG A 886 -1.46 -35.94 -15.22
CA ARG A 886 -2.43 -37.04 -15.31
C ARG A 886 -1.78 -38.41 -15.13
N ALA A 887 -0.63 -38.63 -15.77
CA ALA A 887 0.10 -39.88 -15.62
C ALA A 887 0.60 -40.09 -14.16
N ARG A 888 1.07 -39.04 -13.51
CA ARG A 888 1.49 -39.09 -12.08
C ARG A 888 0.30 -39.42 -11.16
N SER A 889 -0.85 -38.75 -11.35
CA SER A 889 -2.05 -39.02 -10.55
C SER A 889 -2.56 -40.44 -10.73
N ALA A 890 -2.54 -40.95 -11.97
CA ALA A 890 -2.90 -42.32 -12.25
C ALA A 890 -1.97 -43.34 -11.56
N LEU A 891 -0.65 -43.10 -11.61
CA LEU A 891 0.33 -43.99 -10.96
C LEU A 891 0.24 -43.92 -9.42
N ALA A 892 -0.03 -42.74 -8.85
CA ALA A 892 -0.22 -42.58 -7.40
C ALA A 892 -1.48 -43.32 -6.91
N ALA A 893 -2.58 -43.29 -7.67
CA ALA A 893 -3.80 -43.98 -7.34
C ALA A 893 -3.73 -45.52 -7.57
N ALA A 894 -2.93 -45.95 -8.56
CA ALA A 894 -2.90 -47.32 -8.99
C ALA A 894 -2.54 -48.34 -7.91
N THR A 895 -1.92 -47.95 -6.81
CA THR A 895 -1.57 -48.80 -5.67
C THR A 895 -2.77 -49.07 -4.74
N ALA A 896 -3.76 -48.18 -4.74
CA ALA A 896 -4.86 -48.19 -3.77
C ALA A 896 -6.22 -48.57 -4.35
N VAL A 897 -6.33 -48.68 -5.70
CA VAL A 897 -7.58 -49.02 -6.37
C VAL A 897 -7.60 -50.44 -6.94
N ALA A 898 -8.74 -51.10 -6.97
CA ALA A 898 -8.86 -52.47 -7.47
C ALA A 898 -8.51 -52.61 -8.97
N ASP A 899 -8.83 -51.61 -9.80
CA ASP A 899 -8.50 -51.57 -11.23
C ASP A 899 -7.22 -50.78 -11.51
N GLY A 900 -6.19 -50.98 -10.69
CA GLY A 900 -4.90 -50.26 -10.79
C GLY A 900 -4.20 -50.45 -12.13
N GLU A 901 -4.37 -51.64 -12.78
CA GLU A 901 -3.78 -51.93 -14.07
C GLU A 901 -4.37 -51.07 -15.21
N ARG A 902 -5.62 -50.68 -15.13
CA ARG A 902 -6.24 -49.70 -16.05
C ARG A 902 -5.53 -48.34 -15.96
N LEU A 903 -5.22 -47.91 -14.75
CA LEU A 903 -4.53 -46.64 -14.50
C LEU A 903 -3.09 -46.69 -15.00
N VAL A 904 -2.39 -47.81 -14.84
CA VAL A 904 -1.03 -48.03 -15.37
C VAL A 904 -1.07 -47.95 -16.89
N ARG A 905 -2.00 -48.62 -17.58
CA ARG A 905 -2.16 -48.53 -19.05
C ARG A 905 -2.45 -47.10 -19.50
N LEU A 906 -3.20 -46.34 -18.71
CA LEU A 906 -3.48 -44.94 -19.02
C LEU A 906 -2.21 -44.09 -18.88
N ALA A 907 -1.45 -44.26 -17.81
CA ALA A 907 -0.17 -43.59 -17.60
C ALA A 907 0.83 -43.92 -18.73
N GLU A 908 0.86 -45.17 -19.17
CA GLU A 908 1.69 -45.61 -20.29
C GLU A 908 1.28 -44.91 -21.63
N ARG A 909 -0.01 -44.75 -21.86
CA ARG A 909 -0.53 -44.01 -23.03
C ARG A 909 -0.12 -42.55 -22.99
N ASP A 910 -0.16 -41.93 -21.81
CA ASP A 910 0.26 -40.53 -21.63
C ASP A 910 1.77 -40.37 -21.74
N ALA A 911 2.57 -41.32 -21.25
CA ALA A 911 4.02 -41.33 -21.49
C ALA A 911 4.35 -41.37 -23.00
N ARG A 912 3.66 -42.20 -23.80
CA ARG A 912 3.80 -42.22 -25.29
C ARG A 912 3.42 -40.87 -25.92
N ARG A 913 2.45 -40.14 -25.35
CA ARG A 913 2.09 -38.79 -25.82
C ARG A 913 3.18 -37.77 -25.50
N LEU A 914 3.76 -37.82 -24.29
CA LEU A 914 4.89 -36.98 -23.90
C LEU A 914 6.10 -37.22 -24.82
N GLU A 915 6.43 -38.45 -25.14
CA GLU A 915 7.53 -38.81 -26.08
C GLU A 915 7.32 -38.21 -27.48
N LYS A 916 6.07 -38.13 -27.97
CA LYS A 916 5.73 -37.52 -29.27
C LYS A 916 5.87 -35.99 -29.30
N GLU A 917 5.96 -35.32 -28.13
CA GLU A 917 6.15 -33.88 -28.09
C GLU A 917 7.55 -33.42 -28.55
N ASN A 918 8.52 -34.34 -28.58
CA ASN A 918 9.90 -34.13 -29.06
C ASN A 918 10.54 -32.85 -28.50
N MET A 919 10.47 -32.71 -27.15
CA MET A 919 11.03 -31.59 -26.41
C MET A 919 11.99 -32.11 -25.36
N ALA A 920 13.19 -31.53 -25.29
CA ALA A 920 14.26 -31.96 -24.39
C ALA A 920 13.83 -32.02 -22.90
N TRP A 921 12.97 -31.10 -22.45
CA TRP A 921 12.49 -31.08 -21.06
C TRP A 921 11.28 -32.01 -20.81
N ILE A 922 10.53 -32.39 -21.85
CA ILE A 922 9.37 -33.30 -21.74
C ILE A 922 9.81 -34.74 -21.76
N GLU A 923 10.84 -35.07 -22.51
CA GLU A 923 11.34 -36.45 -22.65
C GLU A 923 11.68 -37.10 -21.30
N PRO A 924 12.44 -36.46 -20.38
CA PRO A 924 12.72 -37.06 -19.06
C PRO A 924 11.47 -37.19 -18.18
N LEU A 925 10.43 -36.39 -18.39
CA LEU A 925 9.13 -36.57 -17.73
C LEU A 925 8.43 -37.86 -18.19
N ALA A 926 8.52 -38.21 -19.45
CA ALA A 926 8.01 -39.49 -19.94
C ALA A 926 8.79 -40.67 -19.37
N ARG A 927 10.11 -40.54 -19.27
CA ARG A 927 10.99 -41.61 -18.76
C ARG A 927 10.78 -41.91 -17.27
N ILE A 928 10.52 -40.88 -16.42
CA ILE A 928 10.25 -41.12 -15.01
C ILE A 928 8.91 -41.88 -14.83
N VAL A 929 7.90 -41.59 -15.66
CA VAL A 929 6.65 -42.33 -15.71
C VAL A 929 6.89 -43.78 -16.15
N ARG A 930 7.72 -43.99 -17.16
CA ARG A 930 8.11 -45.34 -17.62
C ARG A 930 8.85 -46.14 -16.56
N ALA A 931 9.77 -45.51 -15.81
CA ALA A 931 10.52 -46.13 -14.70
C ALA A 931 9.54 -46.62 -13.62
N ALA A 932 8.55 -45.79 -13.24
CA ALA A 932 7.52 -46.17 -12.25
C ALA A 932 6.69 -47.37 -12.76
N ILE A 933 6.34 -47.41 -14.05
CA ILE A 933 5.61 -48.53 -14.67
C ILE A 933 6.47 -49.80 -14.65
N ALA A 934 7.78 -49.74 -14.98
CA ALA A 934 8.68 -50.86 -14.97
C ALA A 934 8.82 -51.47 -13.56
N VAL A 935 8.95 -50.64 -12.51
CA VAL A 935 8.96 -51.09 -11.11
C VAL A 935 7.70 -51.85 -10.76
N ARG A 936 6.55 -51.33 -11.12
CA ARG A 936 5.25 -52.02 -10.86
C ARG A 936 5.09 -53.36 -11.60
N ARG A 937 5.72 -53.52 -12.73
CA ARG A 937 5.76 -54.76 -13.49
C ARG A 937 6.86 -55.74 -13.02
N GLY A 938 7.63 -55.36 -11.97
CA GLY A 938 8.72 -56.19 -11.43
C GLY A 938 10.03 -56.07 -12.20
N ASP A 939 10.14 -55.15 -13.17
CA ASP A 939 11.36 -54.96 -13.96
C ASP A 939 12.23 -53.86 -13.38
N ALA A 940 12.90 -54.16 -12.27
CA ALA A 940 13.80 -53.20 -11.57
C ALA A 940 15.00 -52.78 -12.40
N SER A 941 15.51 -53.69 -13.28
CA SER A 941 16.68 -53.41 -14.13
C SER A 941 16.38 -52.31 -15.14
N THR A 942 15.27 -52.42 -15.88
CA THR A 942 14.82 -51.38 -16.81
C THR A 942 14.52 -50.08 -16.07
N ALA A 943 13.92 -50.11 -14.88
CA ALA A 943 13.64 -48.92 -14.08
C ALA A 943 14.92 -48.18 -13.68
N ILE A 944 15.96 -48.91 -13.25
CA ILE A 944 17.28 -48.33 -12.87
C ILE A 944 17.89 -47.62 -14.08
N GLN A 945 17.99 -48.32 -15.23
CA GLN A 945 18.54 -47.73 -16.48
C GLN A 945 17.78 -46.46 -16.89
N LEU A 946 16.44 -46.50 -16.84
CA LEU A 946 15.62 -45.35 -17.16
C LEU A 946 15.87 -44.16 -16.21
N LEU A 947 16.01 -44.41 -14.90
CA LEU A 947 16.26 -43.38 -13.92
C LEU A 947 17.66 -42.77 -14.04
N GLU A 948 18.71 -43.59 -14.32
CA GLU A 948 20.06 -43.10 -14.58
C GLU A 948 20.12 -42.12 -15.76
N ASP A 949 19.46 -42.47 -16.86
CA ASP A 949 19.36 -41.58 -18.02
C ASP A 949 18.45 -40.35 -17.74
N THR A 950 17.38 -40.55 -16.97
CA THR A 950 16.46 -39.49 -16.60
C THR A 950 17.14 -38.38 -15.75
N VAL A 951 17.96 -38.76 -14.77
CA VAL A 951 18.75 -37.82 -13.95
C VAL A 951 19.63 -36.95 -14.85
N LYS A 952 20.42 -37.56 -15.74
CA LYS A 952 21.33 -36.86 -16.66
C LYS A 952 20.56 -35.88 -17.57
N ARG A 953 19.41 -36.27 -18.06
CA ARG A 953 18.58 -35.42 -18.94
C ARG A 953 17.95 -34.26 -18.22
N PHE A 954 17.46 -34.43 -16.98
CA PHE A 954 16.96 -33.32 -16.19
C PHE A 954 18.06 -32.32 -15.86
N ASP A 955 19.30 -32.80 -15.55
CA ASP A 955 20.43 -31.92 -15.33
C ASP A 955 20.79 -31.12 -16.61
N GLN A 956 20.67 -31.71 -17.81
CA GLN A 956 20.93 -31.04 -19.08
C GLN A 956 19.88 -29.95 -19.46
N VAL A 957 18.68 -30.06 -18.93
CA VAL A 957 17.57 -29.09 -19.21
C VAL A 957 17.27 -28.16 -18.03
N ASP A 958 18.19 -28.06 -17.07
CA ASP A 958 18.07 -27.18 -15.89
C ASP A 958 16.79 -27.44 -15.06
N MET A 959 16.50 -28.72 -14.76
CA MET A 959 15.37 -29.13 -13.91
C MET A 959 15.86 -29.91 -12.66
N PRO A 960 16.67 -29.32 -11.79
CA PRO A 960 17.36 -30.01 -10.71
C PRO A 960 16.44 -30.60 -9.64
N LEU A 961 15.25 -30.04 -9.40
CA LEU A 961 14.27 -30.60 -8.47
C LEU A 961 13.73 -31.97 -8.98
N TYR A 962 13.43 -32.06 -10.27
CA TYR A 962 13.05 -33.32 -10.89
C TYR A 962 14.23 -34.31 -10.95
N ALA A 963 15.47 -33.82 -11.20
CA ALA A 963 16.67 -34.62 -11.14
C ALA A 963 16.89 -35.20 -9.72
N ALA A 964 16.70 -34.42 -8.69
CA ALA A 964 16.81 -34.85 -7.28
C ALA A 964 15.72 -35.90 -6.94
N ALA A 965 14.49 -35.73 -7.37
CA ALA A 965 13.43 -36.71 -7.17
C ALA A 965 13.75 -38.04 -7.89
N ALA A 966 14.22 -37.98 -9.14
CA ALA A 966 14.63 -39.16 -9.90
C ALA A 966 15.87 -39.85 -9.28
N ARG A 967 16.87 -39.07 -8.84
CA ARG A 967 18.08 -39.55 -8.15
C ARG A 967 17.73 -40.28 -6.84
N ARG A 968 16.80 -39.73 -6.08
CA ARG A 968 16.37 -40.38 -4.84
C ARG A 968 15.65 -41.72 -5.12
N ARG A 969 14.77 -41.78 -6.14
CA ARG A 969 14.12 -43.04 -6.57
C ARG A 969 15.13 -44.06 -7.08
N LEU A 970 16.15 -43.61 -7.82
CA LEU A 970 17.28 -44.47 -8.24
C LEU A 970 18.01 -45.05 -7.03
N GLY A 971 18.36 -44.24 -6.03
CA GLY A 971 19.01 -44.67 -4.83
C GLY A 971 18.19 -45.66 -3.98
N GLU A 972 16.85 -45.43 -3.89
CA GLU A 972 15.90 -46.31 -3.22
C GLU A 972 15.82 -47.69 -3.89
N LEU A 973 15.92 -47.76 -5.22
CA LEU A 973 15.91 -49.02 -5.97
C LEU A 973 17.25 -49.78 -5.90
N LEU A 974 18.36 -49.08 -6.01
CA LEU A 974 19.72 -49.67 -5.94
C LEU A 974 20.02 -50.26 -4.57
N GLY A 975 19.66 -49.55 -3.50
CA GLY A 975 20.03 -49.96 -2.14
C GLY A 975 21.54 -49.96 -1.89
N GLY A 976 21.99 -50.61 -0.82
CA GLY A 976 23.41 -50.67 -0.46
C GLY A 976 23.98 -49.26 -0.17
N ASP A 977 25.33 -49.15 -0.23
CA ASP A 977 26.07 -47.91 0.03
C ASP A 977 25.82 -46.89 -1.08
N THR A 978 25.94 -47.29 -2.34
CA THR A 978 25.70 -46.43 -3.50
C THR A 978 24.31 -45.87 -3.51
N GLY A 979 23.29 -46.67 -3.13
CA GLY A 979 21.93 -46.21 -3.06
C GLY A 979 21.72 -45.19 -1.92
N ARG A 980 22.32 -45.42 -0.77
CA ARG A 980 22.29 -44.48 0.36
C ARG A 980 22.94 -43.13 0.00
N ASP A 981 24.06 -43.15 -0.70
CA ASP A 981 24.76 -41.94 -1.15
C ASP A 981 23.93 -41.12 -2.10
N LEU A 982 23.22 -41.75 -3.07
CA LEU A 982 22.35 -41.07 -3.99
C LEU A 982 21.15 -40.43 -3.28
N VAL A 983 20.57 -41.14 -2.30
CA VAL A 983 19.47 -40.58 -1.47
C VAL A 983 19.96 -39.41 -0.64
N ALA A 984 21.14 -39.51 -0.04
CA ALA A 984 21.75 -38.43 0.76
C ALA A 984 22.04 -37.21 -0.10
N GLN A 985 22.57 -37.35 -1.29
CA GLN A 985 22.81 -36.25 -2.24
C GLN A 985 21.48 -35.56 -2.62
N ALA A 986 20.46 -36.32 -2.94
CA ALA A 986 19.15 -35.76 -3.29
C ALA A 986 18.52 -34.98 -2.12
N ASN A 987 18.56 -35.57 -0.91
CA ASN A 987 18.05 -34.93 0.29
C ASN A 987 18.82 -33.66 0.65
N SER A 988 20.16 -33.67 0.57
CA SER A 988 21.00 -32.49 0.82
C SER A 988 20.67 -31.36 -0.15
N TRP A 989 20.51 -31.66 -1.45
CA TRP A 989 20.12 -30.66 -2.42
C TRP A 989 18.71 -30.08 -2.12
N MET A 990 17.71 -30.94 -1.85
CA MET A 990 16.37 -30.50 -1.50
C MET A 990 16.36 -29.62 -0.23
N ALA A 991 17.13 -30.02 0.79
CA ALA A 991 17.28 -29.23 2.02
C ALA A 991 17.90 -27.85 1.75
N SER A 992 18.90 -27.76 0.84
CA SER A 992 19.49 -26.48 0.44
C SER A 992 18.47 -25.53 -0.22
N GLN A 993 17.40 -26.09 -0.78
CA GLN A 993 16.27 -25.35 -1.35
C GLN A 993 15.14 -25.08 -0.34
N GLY A 994 15.30 -25.43 0.93
CA GLY A 994 14.30 -25.22 1.97
C GLY A 994 13.18 -26.28 2.00
N VAL A 995 13.38 -27.44 1.37
CA VAL A 995 12.40 -28.54 1.41
C VAL A 995 12.51 -29.26 2.74
N VAL A 996 11.44 -29.26 3.54
CA VAL A 996 11.34 -29.88 4.86
C VAL A 996 11.21 -31.42 4.75
N ASP A 997 10.32 -31.89 3.89
CA ASP A 997 10.10 -33.33 3.66
C ASP A 997 10.49 -33.75 2.23
N ALA A 998 11.73 -34.21 2.09
CA ALA A 998 12.25 -34.71 0.79
C ALA A 998 11.52 -35.96 0.29
N SER A 999 10.92 -36.77 1.18
CA SER A 999 10.18 -37.97 0.80
C SER A 999 8.84 -37.61 0.13
N ARG A 1000 8.05 -36.75 0.76
CA ARG A 1000 6.79 -36.24 0.17
C ARG A 1000 7.05 -35.46 -1.11
N MET A 1001 8.10 -34.64 -1.12
CA MET A 1001 8.49 -33.88 -2.33
C MET A 1001 8.88 -34.84 -3.47
N THR A 1002 9.59 -35.92 -3.19
CA THR A 1002 9.91 -36.95 -4.18
C THR A 1002 8.64 -37.69 -4.66
N ALA A 1003 7.74 -38.05 -3.73
CA ALA A 1003 6.49 -38.71 -4.07
C ALA A 1003 5.60 -37.84 -4.95
N LEU A 1004 5.61 -36.52 -4.74
CA LEU A 1004 4.94 -35.54 -5.58
C LEU A 1004 5.41 -35.62 -7.06
N PHE A 1005 6.74 -35.60 -7.32
CA PHE A 1005 7.29 -35.56 -8.68
C PHE A 1005 7.50 -36.92 -9.31
N ALA A 1006 7.74 -37.96 -8.52
CA ALA A 1006 7.97 -39.33 -8.93
C ALA A 1006 7.14 -40.33 -8.11
N PRO A 1007 5.80 -40.34 -8.26
CA PRO A 1007 4.93 -41.31 -7.60
C PRO A 1007 4.97 -42.68 -8.27
N GLY A 1008 4.37 -43.68 -7.60
CA GLY A 1008 4.21 -45.06 -8.15
C GLY A 1008 5.38 -45.98 -7.85
N PHE A 1009 6.39 -45.54 -7.08
CA PHE A 1009 7.45 -46.37 -6.55
C PHE A 1009 7.06 -46.92 -5.16
N PRO A 1010 7.52 -48.13 -4.76
CA PRO A 1010 7.24 -48.67 -3.44
C PRO A 1010 7.80 -47.78 -2.34
N SER A 1011 7.04 -47.58 -1.28
CA SER A 1011 7.54 -46.96 -0.07
C SER A 1011 8.41 -47.99 0.67
N ARG A 1012 9.70 -47.73 0.82
CA ARG A 1012 10.63 -48.52 1.67
C ARG A 1012 10.79 -47.84 3.00
#